data_43106acd04f21a21b3aa877dd17b01dc
#
_entry.id   43106acd04f21a21b3aa877dd17b01dc
#
_cell.length_a   1.000
_cell.length_b   1.000
_cell.length_c   1.000
_cell.angle_alpha   90.00
_cell.angle_beta   90.00
_cell.angle_gamma   90.00
#
_symmetry.space_group_name_H-M   'P 1'
#
loop_
_entity.id
_entity.type
_entity.pdbx_description
1 polymer ?
#
loop_
_entity_poly.entity_id
_entity_poly.type
_entity_poly.pdbx_seq_one_letter_code
_entity_poly.pdbx_strand_id
1 'polypeptide(L)'
;MAQISLTLPDNSIRHYEAGITAAEVAADIASSLAKKAISATVNGAHFDLAWPIETDATIAIHTMKDEAQANELIRHDLAHIMARAVQEIWPDVQVTIGPVIKDGWYYDFDRKDPFTPEDLGVIEKKMKEIINKRDAVRTEVWDRARAVQHYTDAKEPYKVELIDAIPGDEPLRMYWHGDWQDLCRGPHLQHTGQVPADGFKLMNVAGAYWRGDSDRAMLQRIYGVAFSNKEKLKAHLHMLEEAAKRDHRKLGREMDLYHMQEEAPGQVFWHPNGWTIYTELQDYMRRKQRAGGYVEVNTPQVVDRKLWVASGHWDKYQENMFIVEVDEEHAREKAVNALKPMNCPCHVQIFNQGLKSYRDLPLRMAEFGSCARYEPSGALHGIMRVRGFTQDDGHIFCREDQIEEETALYIAYLTSVYKDLGFESFRVKFSDRPEKRSGSDEVWDRAETALLAATRKAGIEPEMNPGEGAFYGPKLEFVLTDAIGRDWQCGTHQVDFVLPERLDASYIGEDGNKHRPVMLHRACLGSFERFIGILIEEHAGRLPLWLAPRQVVVASIVSDADEFVHEAVAALRAVGVRAEADTRNEKINYKVREHSVAKVPVILAVGMKEVADRTLSMRRLGSKNSEVVALDQLVAALKTESTPPDLL
;
A
#
# COMPACT_ATOMS: atom_id res chain seq x y z
N MET A 1 -30.73 -19.36 40.15
CA MET A 1 -29.60 -19.22 39.23
C MET A 1 -28.68 -18.12 39.76
N ALA A 2 -27.38 -18.14 39.46
CA ALA A 2 -26.47 -17.09 39.90
C ALA A 2 -26.88 -15.74 39.25
N GLN A 3 -26.79 -14.65 40.00
CA GLN A 3 -27.07 -13.30 39.49
C GLN A 3 -25.77 -12.71 38.92
N ILE A 4 -25.83 -12.12 37.74
CA ILE A 4 -24.70 -11.45 37.08
C ILE A 4 -24.98 -9.96 36.85
N SER A 5 -23.91 -9.18 36.77
CA SER A 5 -23.95 -7.73 36.53
C SER A 5 -23.41 -7.42 35.14
N LEU A 6 -24.21 -6.78 34.29
CA LEU A 6 -23.81 -6.34 32.98
C LEU A 6 -23.63 -4.81 32.95
N THR A 7 -22.43 -4.34 32.60
CA THR A 7 -22.12 -2.93 32.43
C THR A 7 -22.34 -2.49 30.99
N LEU A 8 -23.23 -1.54 30.78
CA LEU A 8 -23.57 -0.98 29.46
C LEU A 8 -22.55 0.13 29.06
N PRO A 9 -22.53 0.58 27.78
CA PRO A 9 -21.59 1.57 27.29
C PRO A 9 -21.69 2.95 27.97
N ASP A 10 -22.83 3.27 28.60
CA ASP A 10 -23.06 4.48 29.40
C ASP A 10 -22.62 4.34 30.87
N ASN A 11 -21.92 3.23 31.20
CA ASN A 11 -21.50 2.82 32.55
C ASN A 11 -22.66 2.47 33.49
N SER A 12 -23.89 2.37 33.03
CA SER A 12 -24.99 1.84 33.82
C SER A 12 -24.85 0.33 34.00
N ILE A 13 -25.22 -0.17 35.19
CA ILE A 13 -25.16 -1.59 35.54
C ILE A 13 -26.58 -2.13 35.62
N ARG A 14 -26.81 -3.27 34.98
CA ARG A 14 -28.05 -4.04 35.07
C ARG A 14 -27.77 -5.44 35.60
N HIS A 15 -28.70 -5.99 36.38
CA HIS A 15 -28.57 -7.29 36.99
C HIS A 15 -29.52 -8.28 36.32
N TYR A 16 -29.00 -9.46 35.96
CA TYR A 16 -29.73 -10.51 35.28
C TYR A 16 -29.40 -11.88 35.89
N GLU A 17 -30.17 -12.88 35.57
CA GLU A 17 -29.80 -14.27 35.84
C GLU A 17 -28.72 -14.75 34.87
N ALA A 18 -27.76 -15.57 35.35
CA ALA A 18 -26.73 -16.17 34.49
C ALA A 18 -27.38 -17.01 33.38
N GLY A 19 -26.81 -16.94 32.17
CA GLY A 19 -27.36 -17.58 30.97
C GLY A 19 -28.26 -16.64 30.15
N ILE A 20 -28.44 -15.38 30.57
CA ILE A 20 -29.16 -14.39 29.75
C ILE A 20 -28.44 -14.18 28.43
N THR A 21 -29.20 -14.00 27.34
CA THR A 21 -28.68 -13.73 26.02
C THR A 21 -28.61 -12.23 25.72
N ALA A 22 -27.70 -11.85 24.82
CA ALA A 22 -27.63 -10.46 24.34
C ALA A 22 -28.95 -9.98 23.67
N ALA A 23 -29.72 -10.87 23.06
CA ALA A 23 -31.03 -10.59 22.52
C ALA A 23 -32.04 -10.19 23.62
N GLU A 24 -32.05 -10.91 24.73
CA GLU A 24 -32.93 -10.63 25.89
C GLU A 24 -32.54 -9.32 26.57
N VAL A 25 -31.23 -9.06 26.73
CA VAL A 25 -30.74 -7.78 27.23
C VAL A 25 -31.17 -6.63 26.30
N ALA A 26 -31.07 -6.78 24.99
CA ALA A 26 -31.54 -5.77 24.03
C ALA A 26 -33.06 -5.52 24.15
N ALA A 27 -33.85 -6.58 24.39
CA ALA A 27 -35.29 -6.49 24.57
C ALA A 27 -35.69 -5.78 25.87
N ASP A 28 -34.95 -6.04 26.97
CA ASP A 28 -35.12 -5.37 28.25
C ASP A 28 -34.76 -3.88 28.19
N ILE A 29 -33.72 -3.51 27.42
CA ILE A 29 -33.35 -2.12 27.22
C ILE A 29 -34.44 -1.37 26.44
N ALA A 30 -34.83 -1.87 25.27
CA ALA A 30 -35.91 -1.31 24.46
C ALA A 30 -36.36 -2.28 23.37
N SER A 31 -37.67 -2.39 23.14
CA SER A 31 -38.24 -3.19 22.04
C SER A 31 -37.77 -2.73 20.65
N SER A 32 -37.46 -1.44 20.50
CA SER A 32 -36.91 -0.89 19.25
C SER A 32 -35.45 -1.28 19.04
N LEU A 33 -34.66 -1.48 20.09
CA LEU A 33 -33.29 -1.98 20.04
C LEU A 33 -33.30 -3.46 19.68
N ALA A 34 -34.11 -4.28 20.34
CA ALA A 34 -34.26 -5.71 20.04
C ALA A 34 -34.53 -6.01 18.57
N LYS A 35 -35.39 -5.19 17.92
CA LYS A 35 -35.71 -5.33 16.49
C LYS A 35 -34.57 -4.95 15.53
N LYS A 36 -33.61 -4.17 16.00
CA LYS A 36 -32.50 -3.62 15.18
C LYS A 36 -31.16 -4.26 15.51
N ALA A 37 -31.08 -4.93 16.64
CA ALA A 37 -29.85 -5.60 17.10
C ALA A 37 -29.42 -6.67 16.10
N ILE A 38 -28.10 -6.78 15.89
CA ILE A 38 -27.48 -7.75 15.00
C ILE A 38 -26.46 -8.63 15.72
N SER A 39 -25.78 -8.10 16.74
CA SER A 39 -24.75 -8.79 17.53
C SER A 39 -24.49 -8.04 18.83
N ALA A 40 -23.57 -8.56 19.64
CA ALA A 40 -23.06 -7.87 20.83
C ALA A 40 -21.55 -8.05 20.98
N THR A 41 -20.89 -7.04 21.57
CA THR A 41 -19.54 -7.19 22.12
C THR A 41 -19.67 -7.45 23.63
N VAL A 42 -19.09 -8.56 24.10
CA VAL A 42 -19.04 -8.93 25.51
C VAL A 42 -17.58 -9.05 25.93
N ASN A 43 -17.16 -8.24 26.91
CA ASN A 43 -15.76 -8.15 27.37
C ASN A 43 -14.76 -7.95 26.22
N GLY A 44 -15.11 -7.15 25.21
CA GLY A 44 -14.27 -6.85 24.05
C GLY A 44 -14.32 -7.89 22.92
N ALA A 45 -14.97 -9.04 23.12
CA ALA A 45 -15.13 -10.06 22.07
C ALA A 45 -16.53 -9.98 21.41
N HIS A 46 -16.60 -10.28 20.10
CA HIS A 46 -17.82 -10.18 19.29
C HIS A 46 -18.60 -11.50 19.30
N PHE A 47 -19.90 -11.45 19.59
CA PHE A 47 -20.78 -12.61 19.76
C PHE A 47 -22.12 -12.47 19.05
N ASP A 48 -22.74 -13.63 18.77
CA ASP A 48 -24.15 -13.73 18.36
C ASP A 48 -25.08 -13.18 19.42
N LEU A 49 -26.22 -12.67 19.01
CA LEU A 49 -27.28 -12.25 19.94
C LEU A 49 -27.83 -13.40 20.79
N ALA A 50 -27.77 -14.63 20.32
CA ALA A 50 -28.22 -15.83 21.03
C ALA A 50 -27.19 -16.38 22.02
N TRP A 51 -26.00 -15.78 22.13
CA TRP A 51 -24.94 -16.25 23.01
C TRP A 51 -25.32 -16.03 24.49
N PRO A 52 -25.27 -17.07 25.34
CA PRO A 52 -25.54 -16.94 26.76
C PRO A 52 -24.37 -16.29 27.51
N ILE A 53 -24.68 -15.37 28.40
CA ILE A 53 -23.71 -14.65 29.24
C ILE A 53 -23.80 -15.22 30.66
N GLU A 54 -22.71 -15.86 31.10
CA GLU A 54 -22.69 -16.64 32.34
C GLU A 54 -22.06 -15.93 33.54
N THR A 55 -21.33 -14.83 33.29
CA THR A 55 -20.55 -14.08 34.31
C THR A 55 -20.71 -12.59 34.14
N ASP A 56 -20.29 -11.84 35.16
CA ASP A 56 -20.20 -10.37 35.09
C ASP A 56 -19.40 -9.95 33.87
N ALA A 57 -19.92 -8.98 33.11
CA ALA A 57 -19.32 -8.56 31.85
C ALA A 57 -19.66 -7.10 31.49
N THR A 58 -18.84 -6.53 30.60
CA THR A 58 -19.24 -5.36 29.81
C THR A 58 -19.98 -5.82 28.57
N ILE A 59 -21.06 -5.14 28.18
CA ILE A 59 -21.83 -5.48 26.98
C ILE A 59 -22.15 -4.24 26.16
N ALA A 60 -21.96 -4.33 24.82
CA ALA A 60 -22.43 -3.35 23.85
C ALA A 60 -23.25 -4.05 22.77
N ILE A 61 -24.50 -3.62 22.58
CA ILE A 61 -25.39 -4.16 21.52
C ILE A 61 -25.15 -3.39 20.23
N HIS A 62 -24.91 -4.12 19.13
CA HIS A 62 -24.68 -3.54 17.80
C HIS A 62 -25.90 -3.62 16.90
N THR A 63 -25.99 -2.65 16.01
CA THR A 63 -27.04 -2.54 14.99
C THR A 63 -26.42 -2.35 13.61
N MET A 64 -27.19 -2.34 12.53
CA MET A 64 -26.69 -2.05 11.17
C MET A 64 -26.06 -0.64 11.02
N LYS A 65 -26.16 0.23 12.03
CA LYS A 65 -25.48 1.52 12.05
C LYS A 65 -24.03 1.44 12.53
N ASP A 66 -23.70 0.40 13.24
CA ASP A 66 -22.34 0.09 13.73
C ASP A 66 -21.58 -0.58 12.59
N GLU A 67 -21.09 0.22 11.65
CA GLU A 67 -20.65 -0.23 10.32
C GLU A 67 -19.55 -1.30 10.34
N ALA A 68 -18.61 -1.22 11.29
CA ALA A 68 -17.53 -2.18 11.39
C ALA A 68 -18.09 -3.59 11.67
N GLN A 69 -18.89 -3.71 12.73
CA GLN A 69 -19.52 -4.97 13.14
C GLN A 69 -20.54 -5.46 12.12
N ALA A 70 -21.35 -4.54 11.57
CA ALA A 70 -22.34 -4.88 10.53
C ALA A 70 -21.67 -5.44 9.26
N ASN A 71 -20.63 -4.80 8.77
CA ASN A 71 -19.91 -5.26 7.58
C ASN A 71 -19.21 -6.61 7.81
N GLU A 72 -18.63 -6.83 8.99
CA GLU A 72 -18.02 -8.11 9.36
C GLU A 72 -19.05 -9.24 9.29
N LEU A 73 -20.21 -9.07 9.96
CA LEU A 73 -21.30 -10.05 9.95
C LEU A 73 -21.85 -10.29 8.54
N ILE A 74 -22.15 -9.24 7.79
CA ILE A 74 -22.67 -9.34 6.42
C ILE A 74 -21.71 -10.17 5.55
N ARG A 75 -20.41 -9.91 5.64
CA ARG A 75 -19.37 -10.63 4.88
C ARG A 75 -19.25 -12.08 5.30
N HIS A 76 -19.34 -12.35 6.61
CA HIS A 76 -19.30 -13.69 7.14
C HIS A 76 -20.51 -14.52 6.72
N ASP A 77 -21.73 -13.99 6.89
CA ASP A 77 -22.95 -14.63 6.40
C ASP A 77 -22.93 -14.85 4.88
N LEU A 78 -22.40 -13.90 4.10
CA LEU A 78 -22.24 -14.06 2.65
C LEU A 78 -21.25 -15.16 2.28
N ALA A 79 -20.22 -15.43 3.07
CA ALA A 79 -19.35 -16.59 2.87
C ALA A 79 -20.15 -17.89 2.98
N HIS A 80 -20.96 -18.04 4.02
CA HIS A 80 -21.84 -19.20 4.20
C HIS A 80 -22.94 -19.29 3.13
N ILE A 81 -23.59 -18.17 2.80
CA ILE A 81 -24.62 -18.10 1.75
C ILE A 81 -24.03 -18.48 0.39
N MET A 82 -22.78 -18.07 0.10
CA MET A 82 -22.08 -18.46 -1.13
C MET A 82 -21.76 -19.96 -1.14
N ALA A 83 -21.24 -20.52 -0.04
CA ALA A 83 -20.95 -21.94 0.07
C ALA A 83 -22.22 -22.77 -0.13
N ARG A 84 -23.32 -22.39 0.55
CA ARG A 84 -24.65 -23.00 0.36
C ARG A 84 -25.13 -22.87 -1.08
N ALA A 85 -25.01 -21.71 -1.70
CA ALA A 85 -25.44 -21.49 -3.09
C ALA A 85 -24.69 -22.40 -4.05
N VAL A 86 -23.37 -22.52 -3.88
CA VAL A 86 -22.52 -23.38 -4.72
C VAL A 86 -22.93 -24.84 -4.56
N GLN A 87 -23.11 -25.36 -3.33
CA GLN A 87 -23.53 -26.74 -3.10
C GLN A 87 -24.99 -27.02 -3.54
N GLU A 88 -25.90 -26.04 -3.43
CA GLU A 88 -27.26 -26.20 -3.99
C GLU A 88 -27.28 -26.25 -5.52
N ILE A 89 -26.29 -25.65 -6.22
CA ILE A 89 -26.15 -25.70 -7.69
C ILE A 89 -25.36 -26.93 -8.10
N TRP A 90 -24.25 -27.22 -7.42
CA TRP A 90 -23.35 -28.35 -7.69
C TRP A 90 -23.11 -29.18 -6.41
N PRO A 91 -23.95 -30.20 -6.15
CA PRO A 91 -23.91 -30.95 -4.89
C PRO A 91 -22.60 -31.71 -4.60
N ASP A 92 -21.81 -31.99 -5.65
CA ASP A 92 -20.54 -32.71 -5.51
C ASP A 92 -19.35 -31.80 -5.14
N VAL A 93 -19.55 -30.48 -5.08
CA VAL A 93 -18.50 -29.52 -4.71
C VAL A 93 -18.26 -29.56 -3.21
N GLN A 94 -16.99 -29.73 -2.84
CA GLN A 94 -16.59 -29.70 -1.43
C GLN A 94 -16.28 -28.26 -0.99
N VAL A 95 -16.73 -27.93 0.20
CA VAL A 95 -16.51 -26.62 0.82
C VAL A 95 -15.39 -26.71 1.86
N THR A 96 -14.60 -25.65 1.96
CA THR A 96 -13.46 -25.63 2.90
C THR A 96 -13.61 -24.54 3.94
N ILE A 97 -13.07 -23.35 3.69
CA ILE A 97 -13.14 -22.17 4.57
C ILE A 97 -13.48 -20.91 3.78
N GLY A 98 -14.14 -19.95 4.45
CA GLY A 98 -14.55 -18.67 3.89
C GLY A 98 -14.31 -17.50 4.85
N PRO A 99 -13.06 -17.04 5.05
CA PRO A 99 -12.78 -15.93 5.94
C PRO A 99 -13.22 -14.58 5.37
N VAL A 100 -13.55 -13.67 6.28
CA VAL A 100 -13.75 -12.26 5.98
C VAL A 100 -12.37 -11.61 5.73
N ILE A 101 -12.32 -10.74 4.75
CA ILE A 101 -11.14 -9.92 4.42
C ILE A 101 -11.55 -8.44 4.35
N LYS A 102 -10.58 -7.53 4.16
CA LYS A 102 -10.87 -6.11 3.98
C LYS A 102 -11.85 -5.94 2.80
N ASP A 103 -12.96 -5.25 3.04
CA ASP A 103 -14.03 -4.91 2.08
C ASP A 103 -14.80 -6.10 1.48
N GLY A 104 -14.50 -7.35 1.90
CA GLY A 104 -15.14 -8.52 1.33
C GLY A 104 -14.90 -9.81 2.08
N TRP A 105 -15.01 -10.88 1.34
CA TRP A 105 -14.74 -12.26 1.79
C TRP A 105 -14.24 -13.09 0.63
N TYR A 106 -13.78 -14.29 0.91
CA TYR A 106 -13.64 -15.34 -0.10
C TYR A 106 -14.12 -16.67 0.46
N TYR A 107 -14.27 -17.66 -0.41
CA TYR A 107 -14.48 -19.06 -0.01
C TYR A 107 -13.74 -19.97 -0.98
N ASP A 108 -13.12 -21.03 -0.44
CA ASP A 108 -12.36 -22.02 -1.20
C ASP A 108 -13.20 -23.25 -1.45
N PHE A 109 -13.21 -23.70 -2.71
CA PHE A 109 -14.00 -24.84 -3.17
C PHE A 109 -13.09 -25.86 -3.86
N ASP A 110 -13.32 -27.15 -3.58
CA ASP A 110 -12.77 -28.24 -4.39
C ASP A 110 -13.83 -28.66 -5.39
N ARG A 111 -13.61 -28.32 -6.64
CA ARG A 111 -14.48 -28.64 -7.78
C ARG A 111 -13.62 -29.13 -8.93
N LYS A 112 -14.05 -30.23 -9.58
CA LYS A 112 -13.34 -30.85 -10.69
C LYS A 112 -13.23 -29.92 -11.89
N ASP A 113 -14.34 -29.28 -12.28
CA ASP A 113 -14.38 -28.34 -13.41
C ASP A 113 -14.13 -26.90 -12.90
N PRO A 114 -13.32 -26.09 -13.59
CA PRO A 114 -13.08 -24.71 -13.20
C PRO A 114 -14.36 -23.88 -13.21
N PHE A 115 -14.51 -22.99 -12.20
CA PHE A 115 -15.53 -21.94 -12.26
C PHE A 115 -15.22 -20.95 -13.37
N THR A 116 -16.25 -20.57 -14.11
CA THR A 116 -16.17 -19.56 -15.16
C THR A 116 -16.70 -18.21 -14.67
N PRO A 117 -16.39 -17.09 -15.35
CA PRO A 117 -17.01 -15.79 -15.03
C PRO A 117 -18.53 -15.79 -15.08
N GLU A 118 -19.13 -16.61 -15.96
CA GLU A 118 -20.58 -16.78 -16.11
C GLU A 118 -21.18 -17.47 -14.87
N ASP A 119 -20.48 -18.43 -14.26
CA ASP A 119 -20.90 -19.11 -13.03
C ASP A 119 -21.09 -18.13 -11.88
N LEU A 120 -20.27 -17.07 -11.81
CA LEU A 120 -20.42 -16.03 -10.76
C LEU A 120 -21.81 -15.38 -10.79
N GLY A 121 -22.34 -15.12 -11.97
CA GLY A 121 -23.70 -14.57 -12.13
C GLY A 121 -24.79 -15.55 -11.68
N VAL A 122 -24.61 -16.84 -11.93
CA VAL A 122 -25.51 -17.90 -11.48
C VAL A 122 -25.47 -18.03 -9.96
N ILE A 123 -24.28 -18.02 -9.37
CA ILE A 123 -24.09 -18.07 -7.92
C ILE A 123 -24.71 -16.83 -7.25
N GLU A 124 -24.45 -15.61 -7.75
CA GLU A 124 -25.05 -14.37 -7.21
C GLU A 124 -26.59 -14.43 -7.19
N LYS A 125 -27.19 -14.94 -8.27
CA LYS A 125 -28.64 -15.10 -8.35
C LYS A 125 -29.14 -16.05 -7.27
N LYS A 126 -28.47 -17.19 -7.11
CA LYS A 126 -28.81 -18.20 -6.09
C LYS A 126 -28.63 -17.66 -4.67
N MET A 127 -27.55 -16.91 -4.41
CA MET A 127 -27.34 -16.23 -3.14
C MET A 127 -28.50 -15.27 -2.80
N LYS A 128 -28.96 -14.48 -3.77
CA LYS A 128 -30.11 -13.58 -3.59
C LYS A 128 -31.41 -14.34 -3.31
N GLU A 129 -31.62 -15.51 -3.93
CA GLU A 129 -32.75 -16.39 -3.63
C GLU A 129 -32.70 -16.88 -2.17
N ILE A 130 -31.52 -17.30 -1.66
CA ILE A 130 -31.30 -17.74 -0.27
C ILE A 130 -31.55 -16.57 0.71
N ILE A 131 -31.02 -15.38 0.42
CA ILE A 131 -31.25 -14.17 1.24
C ILE A 131 -32.75 -13.90 1.36
N ASN A 132 -33.47 -13.95 0.27
CA ASN A 132 -34.91 -13.64 0.22
C ASN A 132 -35.78 -14.69 0.92
N LYS A 133 -35.30 -15.93 1.13
CA LYS A 133 -35.99 -16.94 1.95
C LYS A 133 -36.09 -16.53 3.42
N ARG A 134 -35.16 -15.69 3.91
CA ARG A 134 -35.08 -15.22 5.30
C ARG A 134 -34.97 -16.39 6.30
N ASP A 135 -34.22 -17.41 5.92
CA ASP A 135 -33.98 -18.59 6.76
C ASP A 135 -33.32 -18.17 8.07
N ALA A 136 -33.84 -18.68 9.19
CA ALA A 136 -33.26 -18.43 10.51
C ALA A 136 -31.86 -19.03 10.62
N VAL A 137 -30.96 -18.30 11.26
CA VAL A 137 -29.62 -18.80 11.64
C VAL A 137 -29.71 -19.35 13.06
N ARG A 138 -29.27 -20.58 13.26
CA ARG A 138 -29.19 -21.25 14.56
C ARG A 138 -27.81 -21.85 14.77
N THR A 139 -27.38 -21.96 16.02
CA THR A 139 -26.11 -22.58 16.40
C THR A 139 -26.29 -23.71 17.40
N GLU A 140 -25.44 -24.70 17.31
CA GLU A 140 -25.30 -25.77 18.29
C GLU A 140 -23.81 -26.01 18.58
N VAL A 141 -23.51 -26.37 19.81
CA VAL A 141 -22.18 -26.86 20.19
C VAL A 141 -22.18 -28.38 20.09
N TRP A 142 -21.27 -28.92 19.29
CA TRP A 142 -21.13 -30.38 19.15
C TRP A 142 -19.84 -30.88 19.79
N ASP A 143 -19.87 -32.11 20.26
CA ASP A 143 -18.63 -32.80 20.60
C ASP A 143 -17.87 -33.21 19.33
N ARG A 144 -16.56 -33.37 19.48
CA ARG A 144 -15.64 -33.63 18.36
C ARG A 144 -16.00 -34.94 17.62
N ALA A 145 -16.35 -35.99 18.34
CA ALA A 145 -16.68 -37.29 17.74
C ALA A 145 -17.91 -37.18 16.84
N ARG A 146 -18.97 -36.52 17.32
CA ARG A 146 -20.19 -36.24 16.53
C ARG A 146 -19.88 -35.41 15.29
N ALA A 147 -19.05 -34.35 15.40
CA ALA A 147 -18.70 -33.48 14.29
C ALA A 147 -17.87 -34.22 13.23
N VAL A 148 -16.85 -34.98 13.64
CA VAL A 148 -16.02 -35.79 12.73
C VAL A 148 -16.86 -36.85 12.02
N GLN A 149 -17.72 -37.58 12.75
CA GLN A 149 -18.59 -38.58 12.14
C GLN A 149 -19.52 -37.97 11.10
N HIS A 150 -20.13 -36.82 11.41
CA HIS A 150 -21.04 -36.12 10.51
C HIS A 150 -20.37 -35.73 9.18
N TYR A 151 -19.20 -35.08 9.25
CA TYR A 151 -18.48 -34.66 8.02
C TYR A 151 -17.83 -35.84 7.29
N THR A 152 -17.51 -36.93 7.97
CA THR A 152 -17.06 -38.17 7.34
C THR A 152 -18.19 -38.79 6.51
N ASP A 153 -19.39 -38.85 7.07
CA ASP A 153 -20.60 -39.39 6.40
C ASP A 153 -21.01 -38.48 5.21
N ALA A 154 -20.86 -37.16 5.37
CA ALA A 154 -21.09 -36.18 4.32
C ALA A 154 -19.99 -36.14 3.22
N LYS A 155 -18.90 -36.90 3.42
CA LYS A 155 -17.71 -36.91 2.50
C LYS A 155 -17.05 -35.54 2.34
N GLU A 156 -16.96 -34.80 3.44
CA GLU A 156 -16.32 -33.47 3.51
C GLU A 156 -14.94 -33.55 4.22
N PRO A 157 -13.90 -34.09 3.57
CA PRO A 157 -12.61 -34.40 4.21
C PRO A 157 -11.90 -33.11 4.70
N TYR A 158 -12.09 -31.99 4.03
CA TYR A 158 -11.51 -30.71 4.45
C TYR A 158 -12.07 -30.24 5.80
N LYS A 159 -13.37 -30.47 6.05
CA LYS A 159 -13.99 -30.15 7.35
C LYS A 159 -13.48 -31.05 8.47
N VAL A 160 -13.26 -32.35 8.20
CA VAL A 160 -12.63 -33.26 9.15
C VAL A 160 -11.23 -32.78 9.53
N GLU A 161 -10.41 -32.43 8.53
CA GLU A 161 -9.06 -31.92 8.76
C GLU A 161 -9.06 -30.58 9.54
N LEU A 162 -10.04 -29.71 9.29
CA LEU A 162 -10.19 -28.46 10.06
C LEU A 162 -10.53 -28.75 11.52
N ILE A 163 -11.44 -29.70 11.80
CA ILE A 163 -11.80 -30.13 13.15
C ILE A 163 -10.57 -30.66 13.88
N ASP A 164 -9.74 -31.49 13.22
CA ASP A 164 -8.55 -32.07 13.83
C ASP A 164 -7.50 -31.02 14.21
N ALA A 165 -7.48 -29.89 13.48
CA ALA A 165 -6.58 -28.78 13.75
C ALA A 165 -7.06 -27.82 14.86
N ILE A 166 -8.33 -27.88 15.27
CA ILE A 166 -8.86 -27.04 16.36
C ILE A 166 -8.39 -27.62 17.71
N PRO A 167 -7.86 -26.79 18.65
CA PRO A 167 -7.49 -27.26 19.99
C PRO A 167 -8.61 -28.03 20.70
N GLY A 168 -8.24 -29.01 21.52
CA GLY A 168 -9.21 -29.93 22.13
C GLY A 168 -10.16 -29.30 23.15
N ASP A 169 -9.79 -28.16 23.71
CA ASP A 169 -10.55 -27.36 24.68
C ASP A 169 -11.46 -26.31 24.02
N GLU A 170 -11.31 -26.08 22.70
CA GLU A 170 -12.14 -25.13 21.97
C GLU A 170 -13.48 -25.80 21.54
N PRO A 171 -14.65 -25.17 21.83
CA PRO A 171 -15.95 -25.73 21.46
C PRO A 171 -16.16 -25.67 19.94
N LEU A 172 -16.65 -26.79 19.38
CA LEU A 172 -17.00 -26.86 17.96
C LEU A 172 -18.45 -26.37 17.78
N ARG A 173 -18.60 -25.27 17.07
CA ARG A 173 -19.91 -24.66 16.80
C ARG A 173 -20.34 -24.93 15.37
N MET A 174 -21.56 -25.46 15.27
CA MET A 174 -22.24 -25.71 14.01
C MET A 174 -23.29 -24.64 13.80
N TYR A 175 -23.25 -23.99 12.66
CA TYR A 175 -24.23 -22.97 12.27
C TYR A 175 -25.11 -23.46 11.11
N TRP A 176 -26.41 -23.30 11.24
CA TRP A 176 -27.39 -23.61 10.21
C TRP A 176 -27.98 -22.34 9.60
N HIS A 177 -28.04 -22.30 8.28
CA HIS A 177 -28.84 -21.36 7.51
C HIS A 177 -30.01 -22.15 6.90
N GLY A 178 -31.14 -22.21 7.58
CA GLY A 178 -32.21 -23.16 7.26
C GLY A 178 -31.77 -24.61 7.48
N ASP A 179 -31.77 -25.43 6.41
CA ASP A 179 -31.35 -26.84 6.45
C ASP A 179 -29.85 -27.02 6.11
N TRP A 180 -29.19 -26.03 5.57
CA TRP A 180 -27.76 -26.08 5.27
C TRP A 180 -26.92 -25.66 6.49
N GLN A 181 -25.77 -26.30 6.66
CA GLN A 181 -24.91 -26.09 7.82
C GLN A 181 -23.44 -25.98 7.48
N ASP A 182 -22.68 -25.32 8.36
CA ASP A 182 -21.23 -25.26 8.31
C ASP A 182 -20.60 -25.18 9.71
N LEU A 183 -19.34 -25.66 9.83
CA LEU A 183 -18.49 -25.49 11.01
C LEU A 183 -17.91 -24.07 11.01
N CYS A 184 -18.17 -23.30 12.06
CA CYS A 184 -17.76 -21.91 12.13
C CYS A 184 -17.59 -21.43 13.58
N ARG A 185 -16.76 -20.41 13.80
CA ARG A 185 -16.61 -19.74 15.10
C ARG A 185 -17.70 -18.72 15.40
N GLY A 186 -18.42 -18.25 14.38
CA GLY A 186 -19.35 -17.12 14.48
C GLY A 186 -18.62 -15.77 14.58
N PRO A 187 -19.32 -14.67 14.91
CA PRO A 187 -20.78 -14.58 15.02
C PRO A 187 -21.48 -14.47 13.65
N HIS A 188 -22.81 -14.68 13.67
CA HIS A 188 -23.69 -14.58 12.51
C HIS A 188 -24.91 -13.67 12.77
N LEU A 189 -25.56 -13.23 11.70
CA LEU A 189 -26.85 -12.56 11.73
C LEU A 189 -27.97 -13.52 12.17
N GLN A 190 -29.11 -13.02 12.62
CA GLN A 190 -30.22 -13.85 13.10
C GLN A 190 -30.94 -14.61 11.99
N HIS A 191 -30.95 -14.09 10.78
CA HIS A 191 -31.53 -14.73 9.60
C HIS A 191 -30.92 -14.18 8.31
N THR A 192 -30.91 -14.98 7.25
CA THR A 192 -30.28 -14.63 5.96
C THR A 192 -30.82 -13.33 5.35
N GLY A 193 -32.07 -12.97 5.61
CA GLY A 193 -32.71 -11.75 5.10
C GLY A 193 -32.25 -10.44 5.76
N GLN A 194 -31.33 -10.48 6.73
CA GLN A 194 -30.64 -9.26 7.24
C GLN A 194 -29.46 -8.86 6.34
N VAL A 195 -28.99 -9.77 5.48
CA VAL A 195 -27.98 -9.44 4.48
C VAL A 195 -28.61 -8.59 3.37
N PRO A 196 -28.04 -7.44 3.00
CA PRO A 196 -28.52 -6.63 1.88
C PRO A 196 -28.35 -7.36 0.54
N ALA A 197 -29.44 -7.80 -0.09
CA ALA A 197 -29.41 -8.58 -1.34
C ALA A 197 -28.78 -7.84 -2.53
N ASP A 198 -28.71 -6.52 -2.48
CA ASP A 198 -28.07 -5.65 -3.49
C ASP A 198 -26.82 -4.94 -2.96
N GLY A 199 -26.36 -5.33 -1.75
CA GLY A 199 -25.15 -4.82 -1.08
C GLY A 199 -23.87 -5.60 -1.36
N PHE A 200 -23.90 -6.64 -2.22
CA PHE A 200 -22.73 -7.46 -2.51
C PHE A 200 -22.52 -7.74 -4.00
N LYS A 201 -21.30 -8.14 -4.36
CA LYS A 201 -20.93 -8.60 -5.69
C LYS A 201 -19.83 -9.65 -5.63
N LEU A 202 -19.94 -10.72 -6.42
CA LEU A 202 -18.83 -11.65 -6.68
C LEU A 202 -17.89 -11.04 -7.71
N MET A 203 -16.58 -11.13 -7.46
CA MET A 203 -15.56 -10.38 -8.22
C MET A 203 -14.83 -11.26 -9.22
N ASN A 204 -14.14 -12.28 -8.75
CA ASN A 204 -13.29 -13.15 -9.57
C ASN A 204 -13.08 -14.51 -8.93
N VAL A 205 -12.54 -15.41 -9.73
CA VAL A 205 -12.06 -16.72 -9.31
C VAL A 205 -10.53 -16.75 -9.40
N ALA A 206 -9.86 -17.36 -8.42
CA ALA A 206 -8.43 -17.60 -8.44
C ALA A 206 -8.12 -19.02 -7.94
N GLY A 207 -6.97 -19.57 -8.35
CA GLY A 207 -6.41 -20.77 -7.72
C GLY A 207 -5.80 -20.46 -6.37
N ALA A 208 -5.97 -21.36 -5.40
CA ALA A 208 -5.33 -21.28 -4.10
C ALA A 208 -4.98 -22.69 -3.60
N TYR A 209 -3.73 -22.92 -3.22
CA TYR A 209 -3.36 -24.17 -2.61
C TYR A 209 -3.95 -24.31 -1.20
N TRP A 210 -4.46 -25.50 -0.88
CA TRP A 210 -4.98 -25.78 0.44
C TRP A 210 -3.95 -25.48 1.53
N ARG A 211 -4.31 -24.62 2.48
CA ARG A 211 -3.44 -24.09 3.55
C ARG A 211 -2.14 -23.40 3.04
N GLY A 212 -2.12 -22.96 1.79
CA GLY A 212 -0.95 -22.29 1.20
C GLY A 212 0.22 -23.22 0.83
N ASP A 213 0.01 -24.54 0.90
CA ASP A 213 1.01 -25.55 0.62
C ASP A 213 0.90 -26.01 -0.85
N SER A 214 1.95 -25.72 -1.64
CA SER A 214 1.99 -26.05 -3.07
C SER A 214 1.97 -27.56 -3.38
N ASP A 215 2.26 -28.41 -2.39
CA ASP A 215 2.22 -29.87 -2.54
C ASP A 215 0.82 -30.44 -2.30
N ARG A 216 -0.15 -29.61 -1.93
CA ARG A 216 -1.55 -29.96 -1.67
C ARG A 216 -2.47 -29.59 -2.81
N ALA A 217 -3.76 -29.97 -2.67
CA ALA A 217 -4.78 -29.70 -3.68
C ALA A 217 -4.89 -28.21 -4.01
N MET A 218 -4.95 -27.91 -5.31
CA MET A 218 -5.28 -26.58 -5.79
C MET A 218 -6.78 -26.39 -5.79
N LEU A 219 -7.27 -25.54 -4.90
CA LEU A 219 -8.67 -25.18 -4.77
C LEU A 219 -9.02 -23.98 -5.64
N GLN A 220 -10.31 -23.76 -5.82
CA GLN A 220 -10.84 -22.61 -6.52
C GLN A 220 -11.41 -21.62 -5.52
N ARG A 221 -10.83 -20.44 -5.45
CA ARG A 221 -11.19 -19.36 -4.54
C ARG A 221 -12.09 -18.36 -5.24
N ILE A 222 -13.31 -18.19 -4.76
CA ILE A 222 -14.22 -17.14 -5.23
C ILE A 222 -14.16 -15.96 -4.27
N TYR A 223 -13.87 -14.76 -4.79
CA TYR A 223 -13.86 -13.52 -4.03
C TYR A 223 -15.17 -12.77 -4.18
N GLY A 224 -15.64 -12.18 -3.08
CA GLY A 224 -16.76 -11.25 -3.08
C GLY A 224 -16.47 -9.99 -2.27
N VAL A 225 -17.18 -8.90 -2.59
CA VAL A 225 -17.17 -7.64 -1.83
C VAL A 225 -18.57 -7.35 -1.31
N ALA A 226 -18.68 -6.79 -0.09
CA ALA A 226 -19.97 -6.47 0.50
C ALA A 226 -19.93 -5.26 1.42
N PHE A 227 -21.05 -4.53 1.40
CA PHE A 227 -21.29 -3.34 2.20
C PHE A 227 -22.74 -3.34 2.73
N SER A 228 -22.97 -2.52 3.75
CA SER A 228 -24.28 -2.41 4.41
C SER A 228 -25.43 -1.93 3.51
N ASN A 229 -25.15 -1.43 2.31
CA ASN A 229 -26.15 -1.02 1.32
C ASN A 229 -25.57 -0.94 -0.10
N LYS A 230 -26.47 -0.79 -1.08
CA LYS A 230 -26.17 -0.70 -2.52
C LYS A 230 -25.33 0.51 -2.89
N GLU A 231 -25.57 1.66 -2.25
CA GLU A 231 -24.87 2.91 -2.55
C GLU A 231 -23.38 2.78 -2.20
N LYS A 232 -23.05 2.18 -1.06
CA LYS A 232 -21.67 1.92 -0.66
C LYS A 232 -20.99 0.90 -1.57
N LEU A 233 -21.69 -0.17 -1.94
CA LEU A 233 -21.18 -1.12 -2.92
C LEU A 233 -20.89 -0.42 -4.25
N LYS A 234 -21.81 0.40 -4.76
CA LYS A 234 -21.61 1.14 -6.01
C LYS A 234 -20.42 2.09 -5.93
N ALA A 235 -20.26 2.80 -4.82
CA ALA A 235 -19.12 3.68 -4.59
C ALA A 235 -17.80 2.90 -4.60
N HIS A 236 -17.76 1.74 -3.94
CA HIS A 236 -16.58 0.87 -3.92
C HIS A 236 -16.25 0.30 -5.30
N LEU A 237 -17.23 -0.19 -6.05
CA LEU A 237 -17.02 -0.68 -7.42
C LEU A 237 -16.54 0.43 -8.35
N HIS A 238 -17.06 1.64 -8.22
CA HIS A 238 -16.58 2.80 -8.97
C HIS A 238 -15.12 3.14 -8.61
N MET A 239 -14.78 3.10 -7.32
CA MET A 239 -13.39 3.27 -6.86
C MET A 239 -12.47 2.22 -7.50
N LEU A 240 -12.87 0.94 -7.54
CA LEU A 240 -12.08 -0.12 -8.19
C LEU A 240 -11.92 0.09 -9.70
N GLU A 241 -12.97 0.57 -10.39
CA GLU A 241 -12.89 0.93 -11.81
C GLU A 241 -11.92 2.09 -12.05
N GLU A 242 -11.97 3.13 -11.24
CA GLU A 242 -11.02 4.25 -11.30
C GLU A 242 -9.59 3.78 -10.98
N ALA A 243 -9.42 2.89 -9.99
CA ALA A 243 -8.16 2.24 -9.70
C ALA A 243 -7.56 1.54 -10.93
N ALA A 244 -8.37 0.71 -11.60
CA ALA A 244 -7.94 -0.01 -12.78
C ALA A 244 -7.57 0.91 -13.98
N LYS A 245 -8.23 2.06 -14.09
CA LYS A 245 -7.89 3.07 -15.12
C LYS A 245 -6.57 3.77 -14.83
N ARG A 246 -6.21 3.92 -13.55
CA ARG A 246 -5.02 4.63 -13.08
C ARG A 246 -3.82 3.71 -12.82
N ASP A 247 -4.00 2.41 -12.91
CA ASP A 247 -2.95 1.41 -12.63
C ASP A 247 -1.66 1.74 -13.37
N HIS A 248 -0.56 1.94 -12.62
CA HIS A 248 0.75 2.32 -13.15
C HIS A 248 1.31 1.32 -14.16
N ARG A 249 0.92 0.02 -14.07
CA ARG A 249 1.35 -1.03 -15.03
C ARG A 249 0.67 -0.86 -16.38
N LYS A 250 -0.59 -0.43 -16.38
CA LYS A 250 -1.35 -0.11 -17.60
C LYS A 250 -0.84 1.19 -18.22
N LEU A 251 -0.81 2.25 -17.41
CA LEU A 251 -0.35 3.56 -17.87
C LEU A 251 1.12 3.53 -18.29
N GLY A 252 1.97 2.78 -17.59
CA GLY A 252 3.38 2.58 -17.95
C GLY A 252 3.55 2.00 -19.35
N ARG A 253 2.69 1.05 -19.75
CA ARG A 253 2.66 0.51 -21.12
C ARG A 253 2.12 1.52 -22.13
N GLU A 254 1.00 2.19 -21.82
CA GLU A 254 0.38 3.17 -22.72
C GLU A 254 1.29 4.38 -22.99
N MET A 255 2.10 4.76 -22.03
CA MET A 255 3.07 5.87 -22.11
C MET A 255 4.47 5.43 -22.53
N ASP A 256 4.70 4.12 -22.70
CA ASP A 256 6.00 3.53 -23.02
C ASP A 256 7.09 3.91 -22.00
N LEU A 257 6.83 3.67 -20.70
CA LEU A 257 7.72 4.09 -19.63
C LEU A 257 8.73 3.02 -19.22
N TYR A 258 8.29 1.77 -19.12
CA TYR A 258 9.12 0.66 -18.63
C TYR A 258 8.48 -0.69 -18.93
N HIS A 259 9.27 -1.74 -18.78
CA HIS A 259 8.78 -3.12 -18.67
C HIS A 259 9.53 -3.89 -17.57
N MET A 260 9.02 -5.07 -17.26
CA MET A 260 9.63 -6.06 -16.38
C MET A 260 9.64 -7.42 -17.09
N GLN A 261 10.68 -8.23 -16.86
CA GLN A 261 10.82 -9.51 -17.51
C GLN A 261 11.44 -10.58 -16.58
N GLU A 262 11.37 -11.84 -16.98
CA GLU A 262 11.71 -12.98 -16.13
C GLU A 262 13.21 -13.07 -15.80
N GLU A 263 14.08 -12.57 -16.66
CA GLU A 263 15.53 -12.60 -16.46
C GLU A 263 16.00 -11.66 -15.35
N ALA A 264 15.15 -10.69 -14.95
CA ALA A 264 15.44 -9.76 -13.85
C ALA A 264 14.18 -9.56 -12.97
N PRO A 265 13.74 -10.59 -12.23
CA PRO A 265 12.49 -10.52 -11.50
C PRO A 265 12.54 -9.45 -10.40
N GLY A 266 11.55 -8.54 -10.45
CA GLY A 266 11.47 -7.42 -9.51
C GLY A 266 12.47 -6.29 -9.80
N GLN A 267 13.01 -6.20 -11.01
CA GLN A 267 13.85 -5.09 -11.45
C GLN A 267 13.24 -4.42 -12.69
N VAL A 268 13.43 -3.11 -12.83
CA VAL A 268 12.75 -2.29 -13.84
C VAL A 268 13.67 -2.04 -15.03
N PHE A 269 13.18 -2.32 -16.24
CA PHE A 269 13.80 -1.87 -17.47
C PHE A 269 13.15 -0.57 -17.90
N TRP A 270 13.82 0.54 -17.65
CA TRP A 270 13.34 1.88 -18.00
C TRP A 270 13.48 2.16 -19.49
N HIS A 271 12.39 2.54 -20.15
CA HIS A 271 12.41 3.06 -21.52
C HIS A 271 12.78 4.55 -21.54
N PRO A 272 13.09 5.14 -22.69
CA PRO A 272 13.48 6.55 -22.75
C PRO A 272 12.49 7.51 -22.08
N ASN A 273 11.17 7.28 -22.25
CA ASN A 273 10.15 8.11 -21.63
C ASN A 273 10.16 7.97 -20.09
N GLY A 274 10.25 6.75 -19.59
CA GLY A 274 10.31 6.50 -18.14
C GLY A 274 11.61 7.02 -17.53
N TRP A 275 12.72 6.83 -18.23
CA TRP A 275 14.02 7.34 -17.79
C TRP A 275 14.06 8.88 -17.76
N THR A 276 13.34 9.55 -18.67
CA THR A 276 13.18 11.01 -18.61
C THR A 276 12.47 11.45 -17.34
N ILE A 277 11.35 10.81 -16.97
CA ILE A 277 10.66 11.11 -15.70
C ILE A 277 11.59 10.90 -14.51
N TYR A 278 12.33 9.79 -14.53
CA TYR A 278 13.26 9.43 -13.47
C TYR A 278 14.36 10.48 -13.28
N THR A 279 15.02 10.89 -14.37
CA THR A 279 16.12 11.86 -14.32
C THR A 279 15.65 13.27 -13.99
N GLU A 280 14.51 13.71 -14.52
CA GLU A 280 13.91 15.01 -14.15
C GLU A 280 13.57 15.09 -12.67
N LEU A 281 12.96 14.02 -12.12
CA LEU A 281 12.68 13.93 -10.70
C LEU A 281 13.97 13.89 -9.86
N GLN A 282 14.98 13.15 -10.31
CA GLN A 282 16.29 13.08 -9.64
C GLN A 282 17.00 14.43 -9.62
N ASP A 283 16.98 15.16 -10.73
CA ASP A 283 17.59 16.50 -10.82
C ASP A 283 16.85 17.53 -9.96
N TYR A 284 15.52 17.46 -9.92
CA TYR A 284 14.70 18.24 -8.98
C TYR A 284 15.12 17.95 -7.53
N MET A 285 15.15 16.68 -7.12
CA MET A 285 15.55 16.28 -5.77
C MET A 285 16.98 16.70 -5.43
N ARG A 286 17.91 16.61 -6.39
CA ARG A 286 19.31 17.05 -6.22
C ARG A 286 19.39 18.55 -5.93
N ARG A 287 18.62 19.38 -6.64
CA ARG A 287 18.56 20.82 -6.36
C ARG A 287 17.96 21.11 -4.99
N LYS A 288 16.85 20.45 -4.63
CA LYS A 288 16.22 20.57 -3.30
C LYS A 288 17.16 20.15 -2.18
N GLN A 289 17.91 19.05 -2.33
CA GLN A 289 18.90 18.59 -1.36
C GLN A 289 20.04 19.59 -1.19
N ARG A 290 20.60 20.11 -2.29
CA ARG A 290 21.64 21.15 -2.24
C ARG A 290 21.16 22.42 -1.52
N ALA A 291 19.95 22.88 -1.83
CA ALA A 291 19.34 24.00 -1.14
C ALA A 291 19.14 23.75 0.37
N GLY A 292 18.86 22.49 0.77
CA GLY A 292 18.79 22.04 2.16
C GLY A 292 20.15 21.82 2.84
N GLY A 293 21.27 22.13 2.17
CA GLY A 293 22.62 21.98 2.71
C GLY A 293 23.15 20.55 2.77
N TYR A 294 22.60 19.64 1.95
CA TYR A 294 23.13 18.29 1.84
C TYR A 294 24.29 18.21 0.85
N VAL A 295 25.30 17.42 1.21
CA VAL A 295 26.38 17.03 0.31
C VAL A 295 26.05 15.70 -0.33
N GLU A 296 26.12 15.62 -1.66
CA GLU A 296 25.85 14.38 -2.40
C GLU A 296 27.08 13.47 -2.34
N VAL A 297 26.86 12.21 -1.99
CA VAL A 297 27.89 11.16 -1.95
C VAL A 297 27.46 9.95 -2.79
N ASN A 298 28.37 9.03 -3.06
CA ASN A 298 28.08 7.77 -3.74
C ASN A 298 28.91 6.66 -3.12
N THR A 299 28.26 5.55 -2.76
CA THR A 299 28.88 4.42 -2.07
C THR A 299 28.81 3.12 -2.88
N PRO A 300 29.74 2.18 -2.66
CA PRO A 300 29.78 0.92 -3.40
C PRO A 300 28.48 0.11 -3.28
N GLN A 301 28.08 -0.56 -4.36
CA GLN A 301 26.90 -1.44 -4.38
C GLN A 301 27.20 -2.82 -3.77
N VAL A 302 28.39 -3.37 -4.03
CA VAL A 302 28.85 -4.66 -3.51
C VAL A 302 29.78 -4.41 -2.35
N VAL A 303 29.43 -4.91 -1.17
CA VAL A 303 30.14 -4.62 0.08
C VAL A 303 30.39 -5.91 0.85
N ASP A 304 31.61 -6.02 1.41
CA ASP A 304 32.06 -7.18 2.19
C ASP A 304 31.16 -7.43 3.41
N ARG A 305 30.91 -8.70 3.71
CA ARG A 305 30.13 -9.18 4.86
C ARG A 305 30.54 -8.54 6.19
N LYS A 306 31.84 -8.21 6.36
CA LYS A 306 32.36 -7.63 7.60
C LYS A 306 31.63 -6.34 8.00
N LEU A 307 31.32 -5.47 7.03
CA LEU A 307 30.57 -4.25 7.31
C LEU A 307 29.13 -4.54 7.76
N TRP A 308 28.50 -5.54 7.16
CA TRP A 308 27.14 -5.97 7.50
C TRP A 308 27.05 -6.62 8.88
N VAL A 309 28.07 -7.40 9.26
CA VAL A 309 28.22 -7.96 10.62
C VAL A 309 28.45 -6.84 11.64
N ALA A 310 29.39 -5.93 11.38
CA ALA A 310 29.70 -4.81 12.27
C ALA A 310 28.47 -3.93 12.54
N SER A 311 27.69 -3.61 11.50
CA SER A 311 26.48 -2.80 11.61
C SER A 311 25.26 -3.56 12.16
N GLY A 312 25.30 -4.89 12.23
CA GLY A 312 24.17 -5.74 12.70
C GLY A 312 23.16 -6.12 11.63
N HIS A 313 23.32 -5.66 10.40
CA HIS A 313 22.43 -6.03 9.31
C HIS A 313 22.49 -7.52 8.99
N TRP A 314 23.66 -8.15 9.11
CA TRP A 314 23.82 -9.58 8.85
C TRP A 314 22.95 -10.44 9.76
N ASP A 315 22.84 -10.09 11.04
CA ASP A 315 22.08 -10.88 12.02
C ASP A 315 20.56 -10.60 11.98
N LYS A 316 20.16 -9.39 11.54
CA LYS A 316 18.77 -8.92 11.65
C LYS A 316 18.05 -8.84 10.31
N TYR A 317 18.77 -8.83 9.18
CA TYR A 317 18.24 -8.51 7.87
C TYR A 317 18.74 -9.44 6.75
N GLN A 318 19.53 -10.48 7.07
CA GLN A 318 20.18 -11.37 6.10
C GLN A 318 19.19 -12.01 5.11
N GLU A 319 18.01 -12.41 5.57
CA GLU A 319 16.96 -13.04 4.76
C GLU A 319 16.49 -12.16 3.58
N ASN A 320 16.68 -10.83 3.70
CA ASN A 320 16.33 -9.86 2.67
C ASN A 320 17.55 -9.39 1.84
N MET A 321 18.70 -10.02 1.96
CA MET A 321 19.93 -9.61 1.27
C MET A 321 20.23 -10.52 0.08
N PHE A 322 20.72 -9.95 -1.01
CA PHE A 322 21.37 -10.69 -2.08
C PHE A 322 22.83 -10.95 -1.69
N ILE A 323 23.15 -12.20 -1.42
CA ILE A 323 24.49 -12.64 -1.05
C ILE A 323 25.27 -13.03 -2.31
N VAL A 324 26.49 -12.54 -2.42
CA VAL A 324 27.39 -12.80 -3.54
C VAL A 324 28.66 -13.50 -2.99
N GLU A 325 28.79 -14.78 -3.30
CA GLU A 325 29.99 -15.56 -2.98
C GLU A 325 30.93 -15.56 -4.19
N VAL A 326 32.21 -15.29 -3.95
CA VAL A 326 33.27 -15.31 -4.98
C VAL A 326 34.34 -16.28 -4.55
N ASP A 327 34.65 -17.25 -5.39
CA ASP A 327 35.77 -18.16 -5.22
C ASP A 327 37.07 -17.48 -5.70
N GLU A 328 37.98 -17.22 -4.80
CA GLU A 328 39.31 -16.71 -5.12
C GLU A 328 40.30 -17.88 -5.18
N GLU A 329 41.01 -18.03 -6.31
CA GLU A 329 41.83 -19.19 -6.66
C GLU A 329 42.93 -19.53 -5.63
N HIS A 330 43.28 -18.59 -4.75
CA HIS A 330 44.32 -18.76 -3.73
C HIS A 330 43.89 -18.39 -2.30
N ALA A 331 42.59 -18.11 -2.09
CA ALA A 331 42.07 -17.78 -0.78
C ALA A 331 41.72 -19.07 0.01
N ARG A 332 41.94 -19.03 1.33
CA ARG A 332 41.58 -20.14 2.22
C ARG A 332 40.06 -20.28 2.41
N GLU A 333 39.34 -19.20 2.20
CA GLU A 333 37.87 -19.10 2.36
C GLU A 333 37.29 -18.28 1.20
N LYS A 334 36.04 -18.55 0.83
CA LYS A 334 35.30 -17.75 -0.16
C LYS A 334 35.12 -16.31 0.33
N ALA A 335 35.27 -15.36 -0.57
CA ALA A 335 34.90 -13.99 -0.28
C ALA A 335 33.37 -13.88 -0.27
N VAL A 336 32.76 -13.46 0.82
CA VAL A 336 31.33 -13.29 0.98
C VAL A 336 31.01 -11.80 0.99
N ASN A 337 30.28 -11.36 -0.01
CA ASN A 337 29.81 -10.00 -0.19
C ASN A 337 28.29 -9.98 -0.21
N ALA A 338 27.69 -8.81 -0.14
CA ALA A 338 26.28 -8.61 -0.43
C ALA A 338 26.05 -7.35 -1.27
N LEU A 339 25.00 -7.38 -2.10
CA LEU A 339 24.46 -6.13 -2.64
C LEU A 339 23.87 -5.33 -1.49
N LYS A 340 24.19 -4.04 -1.40
CA LYS A 340 23.75 -3.21 -0.28
C LYS A 340 22.21 -3.12 -0.24
N PRO A 341 21.57 -3.53 0.88
CA PRO A 341 20.14 -3.34 1.08
C PRO A 341 19.78 -1.94 1.57
N MET A 342 20.80 -1.22 2.12
CA MET A 342 20.71 0.11 2.73
C MET A 342 22.05 0.84 2.57
N ASN A 343 22.03 2.17 2.61
CA ASN A 343 23.22 3.01 2.45
C ASN A 343 23.87 3.39 3.78
N CYS A 344 23.15 3.29 4.90
CA CYS A 344 23.55 3.80 6.20
C CYS A 344 24.93 3.37 6.68
N PRO A 345 25.35 2.08 6.66
CA PRO A 345 26.69 1.71 7.11
C PRO A 345 27.80 2.33 6.26
N CYS A 346 27.55 2.50 4.95
CA CYS A 346 28.51 3.10 4.04
C CYS A 346 28.70 4.61 4.31
N HIS A 347 27.62 5.33 4.65
CA HIS A 347 27.72 6.75 5.03
C HIS A 347 28.49 6.93 6.33
N VAL A 348 28.34 6.01 7.30
CA VAL A 348 29.19 6.03 8.51
C VAL A 348 30.67 5.85 8.16
N GLN A 349 30.99 5.01 7.16
CA GLN A 349 32.39 4.86 6.70
C GLN A 349 32.94 6.17 6.11
N ILE A 350 32.12 6.94 5.40
CA ILE A 350 32.53 8.28 4.91
C ILE A 350 32.70 9.24 6.08
N PHE A 351 31.76 9.27 7.04
CA PHE A 351 31.87 10.10 8.23
C PHE A 351 33.15 9.83 9.01
N ASN A 352 33.57 8.57 9.12
CA ASN A 352 34.77 8.16 9.84
C ASN A 352 36.07 8.55 9.13
N GLN A 353 36.02 9.08 7.89
CA GLN A 353 37.24 9.58 7.22
C GLN A 353 37.64 10.94 7.78
N GLY A 354 38.79 11.00 8.39
CA GLY A 354 39.34 12.21 9.02
C GLY A 354 38.65 12.58 10.35
N LEU A 355 39.27 13.50 11.07
CA LEU A 355 38.77 13.97 12.36
C LEU A 355 37.60 14.93 12.15
N LYS A 356 36.53 14.72 12.90
CA LYS A 356 35.36 15.60 12.95
C LYS A 356 35.33 16.34 14.27
N SER A 357 34.85 17.58 14.27
CA SER A 357 34.59 18.35 15.49
C SER A 357 33.11 18.71 15.61
N TYR A 358 32.69 19.17 16.77
CA TYR A 358 31.31 19.66 16.99
C TYR A 358 30.92 20.81 16.04
N ARG A 359 31.88 21.52 15.46
CA ARG A 359 31.64 22.61 14.50
C ARG A 359 31.31 22.10 13.11
N ASP A 360 31.63 20.85 12.80
CA ASP A 360 31.32 20.19 11.53
C ASP A 360 29.89 19.62 11.53
N LEU A 361 29.21 19.66 12.69
CA LEU A 361 27.86 19.14 12.86
C LEU A 361 26.81 20.27 12.90
N PRO A 362 25.62 20.09 12.28
CA PRO A 362 25.16 18.86 11.63
C PRO A 362 25.81 18.65 10.26
N LEU A 363 26.27 17.43 9.97
CA LEU A 363 26.76 17.02 8.66
C LEU A 363 25.67 16.25 7.92
N ARG A 364 25.14 16.83 6.84
CA ARG A 364 24.04 16.25 6.05
C ARG A 364 24.60 15.61 4.77
N MET A 365 24.53 14.28 4.66
CA MET A 365 24.90 13.53 3.46
C MET A 365 23.63 13.06 2.73
N ALA A 366 23.66 13.04 1.40
CA ALA A 366 22.59 12.48 0.58
C ALA A 366 23.18 11.60 -0.52
N GLU A 367 22.48 10.53 -0.87
CA GLU A 367 22.84 9.62 -1.95
C GLU A 367 21.59 9.19 -2.72
N PHE A 368 21.66 9.20 -4.03
CA PHE A 368 20.72 8.42 -4.84
C PHE A 368 21.25 6.98 -4.89
N GLY A 369 21.00 6.28 -3.77
CA GLY A 369 21.63 4.99 -3.50
C GLY A 369 20.87 3.83 -4.14
N SER A 370 21.54 3.13 -5.08
CA SER A 370 21.01 1.90 -5.66
C SER A 370 21.11 0.77 -4.64
N CYS A 371 19.95 0.25 -4.21
CA CYS A 371 19.82 -0.81 -3.23
C CYS A 371 19.14 -2.05 -3.80
N ALA A 372 19.39 -3.22 -3.21
CA ALA A 372 18.77 -4.46 -3.59
C ALA A 372 18.25 -5.21 -2.35
N ARG A 373 16.96 -5.61 -2.39
CA ARG A 373 16.30 -6.39 -1.34
C ARG A 373 15.61 -7.59 -1.93
N TYR A 374 15.84 -8.76 -1.35
CA TYR A 374 15.21 -10.00 -1.79
C TYR A 374 13.77 -10.08 -1.28
N GLU A 375 12.87 -9.35 -1.97
CA GLU A 375 11.44 -9.42 -1.69
C GLU A 375 10.86 -10.75 -2.21
N PRO A 376 9.96 -11.42 -1.46
CA PRO A 376 9.28 -12.62 -1.93
C PRO A 376 8.52 -12.36 -3.23
N SER A 377 8.51 -13.34 -4.15
CA SER A 377 7.88 -13.17 -5.47
C SER A 377 6.41 -12.78 -5.39
N GLY A 378 5.67 -13.33 -4.42
CA GLY A 378 4.24 -13.00 -4.20
C GLY A 378 3.99 -11.58 -3.67
N ALA A 379 5.03 -10.89 -3.20
CA ALA A 379 4.93 -9.52 -2.71
C ALA A 379 5.24 -8.47 -3.78
N LEU A 380 5.78 -8.86 -4.93
CA LEU A 380 6.14 -7.93 -6.02
C LEU A 380 4.88 -7.29 -6.63
N HIS A 381 4.93 -5.98 -6.91
CA HIS A 381 3.78 -5.25 -7.45
C HIS A 381 4.21 -4.12 -8.40
N GLY A 382 4.34 -4.44 -9.69
CA GLY A 382 4.81 -3.47 -10.69
C GLY A 382 6.08 -2.78 -10.23
N ILE A 383 6.15 -1.45 -10.37
CA ILE A 383 7.28 -0.65 -9.87
C ILE A 383 7.11 -0.16 -8.41
N MET A 384 5.97 -0.46 -7.77
CA MET A 384 5.73 -0.02 -6.39
C MET A 384 6.40 -0.93 -5.34
N ARG A 385 6.64 -2.21 -5.67
CA ARG A 385 7.39 -3.14 -4.82
C ARG A 385 8.30 -4.01 -5.67
N VAL A 386 9.56 -3.69 -5.63
CA VAL A 386 10.62 -4.22 -6.49
C VAL A 386 11.79 -4.77 -5.65
N ARG A 387 12.69 -5.51 -6.28
CA ARG A 387 13.92 -6.02 -5.66
C ARG A 387 15.12 -5.11 -5.86
N GLY A 388 15.20 -4.41 -6.98
CA GLY A 388 16.23 -3.40 -7.28
C GLY A 388 15.60 -2.03 -7.36
N PHE A 389 16.08 -1.05 -6.59
CA PHE A 389 15.51 0.29 -6.49
C PHE A 389 16.55 1.31 -6.10
N THR A 390 16.26 2.58 -6.36
CA THR A 390 17.09 3.70 -5.94
C THR A 390 16.36 4.53 -4.88
N GLN A 391 17.02 4.77 -3.75
CA GLN A 391 16.50 5.65 -2.70
C GLN A 391 17.04 7.07 -2.85
N ASP A 392 16.23 8.08 -2.52
CA ASP A 392 16.68 9.45 -2.24
C ASP A 392 17.19 9.57 -0.80
N ASP A 393 18.10 8.69 -0.44
CA ASP A 393 18.53 8.47 0.93
C ASP A 393 19.41 9.60 1.46
N GLY A 394 19.32 9.84 2.74
CA GLY A 394 20.18 10.83 3.40
C GLY A 394 20.35 10.55 4.88
N HIS A 395 21.54 10.91 5.38
CA HIS A 395 21.93 10.74 6.75
C HIS A 395 22.49 12.04 7.32
N ILE A 396 21.95 12.44 8.46
CA ILE A 396 22.38 13.64 9.18
C ILE A 396 23.12 13.18 10.43
N PHE A 397 24.41 13.45 10.48
CA PHE A 397 25.19 13.27 11.69
C PHE A 397 25.12 14.55 12.52
N CYS A 398 24.57 14.47 13.71
CA CYS A 398 24.32 15.65 14.55
C CYS A 398 24.59 15.35 16.02
N ARG A 399 24.61 16.41 16.85
CA ARG A 399 24.55 16.27 18.30
C ARG A 399 23.12 16.02 18.73
N GLU A 400 22.94 15.48 19.92
CA GLU A 400 21.61 15.17 20.47
C GLU A 400 20.72 16.42 20.60
N ASP A 401 21.30 17.57 20.96
CA ASP A 401 20.59 18.87 21.06
C ASP A 401 20.13 19.43 19.71
N GLN A 402 20.62 18.87 18.59
CA GLN A 402 20.26 19.29 17.23
C GLN A 402 19.12 18.44 16.62
N ILE A 403 18.71 17.31 17.24
CA ILE A 403 17.69 16.40 16.70
C ILE A 403 16.41 17.14 16.37
N GLU A 404 15.96 18.00 17.27
CA GLU A 404 14.70 18.71 17.16
C GLU A 404 14.69 19.67 15.97
N GLU A 405 15.74 20.47 15.81
CA GLU A 405 15.89 21.42 14.71
C GLU A 405 15.98 20.69 13.36
N GLU A 406 16.81 19.63 13.27
CA GLU A 406 16.98 18.85 12.04
C GLU A 406 15.70 18.12 11.65
N THR A 407 14.94 17.61 12.62
CA THR A 407 13.63 17.00 12.35
C THR A 407 12.63 18.02 11.79
N ALA A 408 12.58 19.23 12.35
CA ALA A 408 11.70 20.28 11.86
C ALA A 408 12.07 20.74 10.44
N LEU A 409 13.36 20.90 10.17
CA LEU A 409 13.87 21.22 8.83
C LEU A 409 13.53 20.14 7.81
N TYR A 410 13.68 18.86 8.19
CA TYR A 410 13.31 17.76 7.32
C TYR A 410 11.80 17.72 7.02
N ILE A 411 10.93 17.91 8.01
CA ILE A 411 9.49 17.96 7.82
C ILE A 411 9.09 19.08 6.86
N ALA A 412 9.69 20.27 7.02
CA ALA A 412 9.45 21.39 6.12
C ALA A 412 9.92 21.10 4.68
N TYR A 413 11.11 20.48 4.54
CA TYR A 413 11.65 20.02 3.27
C TYR A 413 10.71 19.04 2.57
N LEU A 414 10.30 17.96 3.24
CA LEU A 414 9.39 16.94 2.72
C LEU A 414 8.05 17.55 2.31
N THR A 415 7.47 18.41 3.15
CA THR A 415 6.20 19.07 2.87
C THR A 415 6.27 19.90 1.59
N SER A 416 7.38 20.62 1.38
CA SER A 416 7.57 21.41 0.17
C SER A 416 7.68 20.53 -1.08
N VAL A 417 8.39 19.40 -1.00
CA VAL A 417 8.52 18.44 -2.12
C VAL A 417 7.16 17.84 -2.48
N TYR A 418 6.40 17.39 -1.50
CA TYR A 418 5.08 16.79 -1.76
C TYR A 418 4.11 17.79 -2.39
N LYS A 419 4.12 19.04 -1.92
CA LYS A 419 3.31 20.11 -2.51
C LYS A 419 3.70 20.39 -3.96
N ASP A 420 5.00 20.50 -4.26
CA ASP A 420 5.52 20.73 -5.61
C ASP A 420 5.14 19.61 -6.60
N LEU A 421 4.94 18.38 -6.07
CA LEU A 421 4.54 17.20 -6.84
C LEU A 421 3.02 16.97 -6.88
N GLY A 422 2.22 17.86 -6.26
CA GLY A 422 0.76 17.87 -6.34
C GLY A 422 0.05 17.11 -5.22
N PHE A 423 0.75 16.71 -4.15
CA PHE A 423 0.13 16.10 -2.97
C PHE A 423 -0.28 17.18 -1.96
N GLU A 424 -1.57 17.31 -1.70
CA GLU A 424 -2.11 18.34 -0.81
C GLU A 424 -1.99 17.97 0.68
N SER A 425 -1.97 16.66 1.00
CA SER A 425 -1.92 16.15 2.37
C SER A 425 -1.20 14.81 2.47
N PHE A 426 -0.69 14.53 3.66
CA PHE A 426 -0.11 13.24 4.04
C PHE A 426 -0.42 12.95 5.50
N ARG A 427 -0.38 11.66 5.89
CA ARG A 427 -0.48 11.25 7.29
C ARG A 427 0.90 10.94 7.83
N VAL A 428 1.08 11.15 9.13
CA VAL A 428 2.34 10.82 9.82
C VAL A 428 2.06 9.76 10.85
N LYS A 429 2.81 8.65 10.78
CA LYS A 429 2.78 7.59 11.79
C LYS A 429 4.08 7.59 12.57
N PHE A 430 3.98 7.32 13.85
CA PHE A 430 5.12 7.10 14.74
C PHE A 430 5.24 5.60 15.03
N SER A 431 6.31 4.98 14.54
CA SER A 431 6.61 3.57 14.72
C SER A 431 7.68 3.41 15.80
N ASP A 432 7.29 2.81 16.92
CA ASP A 432 8.14 2.59 18.08
C ASP A 432 8.96 1.29 17.99
N ARG A 433 9.58 0.90 19.08
CA ARG A 433 10.51 -0.23 19.18
C ARG A 433 9.91 -1.57 18.77
N PRO A 434 10.52 -2.31 17.83
CA PRO A 434 10.10 -3.67 17.50
C PRO A 434 10.63 -4.69 18.53
N GLU A 435 10.07 -5.90 18.52
CA GLU A 435 10.53 -7.00 19.38
C GLU A 435 12.00 -7.35 19.12
N LYS A 436 12.39 -7.50 17.85
CA LYS A 436 13.78 -7.76 17.43
C LYS A 436 14.51 -6.44 17.16
N ARG A 437 15.22 -5.92 18.15
CA ARG A 437 15.94 -4.65 18.07
C ARG A 437 17.38 -4.74 18.55
N SER A 438 18.15 -3.70 18.27
CA SER A 438 19.49 -3.44 18.80
C SER A 438 19.47 -2.25 19.76
N GLY A 439 20.42 -2.19 20.71
CA GLY A 439 20.48 -1.16 21.75
C GLY A 439 19.71 -1.53 23.00
N SER A 440 19.99 -0.81 24.11
CA SER A 440 19.28 -0.98 25.38
C SER A 440 17.94 -0.24 25.40
N ASP A 441 17.09 -0.55 26.40
CA ASP A 441 15.79 0.13 26.55
C ASP A 441 15.96 1.63 26.83
N GLU A 442 17.02 2.04 27.57
CA GLU A 442 17.32 3.45 27.84
C GLU A 442 17.65 4.23 26.56
N VAL A 443 18.36 3.59 25.62
CA VAL A 443 18.67 4.18 24.30
C VAL A 443 17.40 4.38 23.49
N TRP A 444 16.50 3.40 23.53
CA TRP A 444 15.20 3.49 22.86
C TRP A 444 14.28 4.55 23.49
N ASP A 445 14.20 4.61 24.82
CA ASP A 445 13.43 5.63 25.54
C ASP A 445 13.86 7.05 25.15
N ARG A 446 15.18 7.28 25.04
CA ARG A 446 15.75 8.58 24.61
C ARG A 446 15.38 8.88 23.15
N ALA A 447 15.54 7.91 22.26
CA ALA A 447 15.27 8.10 20.83
C ALA A 447 13.79 8.37 20.57
N GLU A 448 12.90 7.58 21.17
CA GLU A 448 11.44 7.73 21.03
C GLU A 448 10.98 9.07 21.60
N THR A 449 11.46 9.44 22.79
CA THR A 449 11.12 10.72 23.42
C THR A 449 11.58 11.91 22.58
N ALA A 450 12.82 11.88 22.08
CA ALA A 450 13.38 12.95 21.27
C ALA A 450 12.60 13.12 19.95
N LEU A 451 12.33 12.01 19.25
CA LEU A 451 11.64 12.05 17.96
C LEU A 451 10.17 12.51 18.11
N LEU A 452 9.47 12.01 19.15
CA LEU A 452 8.08 12.39 19.40
C LEU A 452 7.96 13.88 19.81
N ALA A 453 8.89 14.35 20.66
CA ALA A 453 8.93 15.76 21.06
C ALA A 453 9.20 16.68 19.85
N ALA A 454 10.17 16.32 19.00
CA ALA A 454 10.48 17.04 17.77
C ALA A 454 9.29 17.11 16.80
N THR A 455 8.56 16.00 16.66
CA THR A 455 7.38 15.90 15.78
C THR A 455 6.25 16.81 16.26
N ARG A 456 5.95 16.78 17.55
CA ARG A 456 4.93 17.64 18.18
C ARG A 456 5.30 19.12 18.10
N LYS A 457 6.57 19.46 18.29
CA LYS A 457 7.05 20.84 18.13
C LYS A 457 6.93 21.34 16.70
N ALA A 458 7.06 20.46 15.71
CA ALA A 458 6.77 20.77 14.32
C ALA A 458 5.27 20.90 14.00
N GLY A 459 4.39 20.79 15.01
CA GLY A 459 2.93 20.95 14.87
C GLY A 459 2.21 19.70 14.37
N ILE A 460 2.83 18.53 14.42
CA ILE A 460 2.26 17.26 13.98
C ILE A 460 2.00 16.36 15.18
N GLU A 461 0.75 15.88 15.30
CA GLU A 461 0.40 14.78 16.21
C GLU A 461 0.36 13.49 15.38
N PRO A 462 1.33 12.58 15.53
CA PRO A 462 1.40 11.38 14.71
C PRO A 462 0.45 10.29 15.20
N GLU A 463 -0.02 9.45 14.27
CA GLU A 463 -0.72 8.20 14.59
C GLU A 463 0.29 7.19 15.13
N MET A 464 -0.02 6.54 16.26
CA MET A 464 0.86 5.49 16.82
C MET A 464 0.79 4.21 15.97
N ASN A 465 1.95 3.64 15.66
CA ASN A 465 2.12 2.41 14.90
C ASN A 465 3.07 1.45 15.65
N PRO A 466 2.56 0.77 16.70
CA PRO A 466 3.40 0.04 17.65
C PRO A 466 4.18 -1.13 17.02
N GLY A 467 5.47 -1.24 17.37
CA GLY A 467 6.32 -2.36 16.98
C GLY A 467 6.90 -2.29 15.56
N GLU A 468 6.62 -1.25 14.80
CA GLU A 468 7.01 -1.13 13.39
C GLU A 468 8.26 -0.28 13.14
N GLY A 469 8.99 0.10 14.20
CA GLY A 469 10.27 0.80 14.12
C GLY A 469 11.35 0.01 13.39
N ALA A 470 12.43 0.67 12.99
CA ALA A 470 13.60 -0.04 12.48
C ALA A 470 14.33 -0.76 13.63
N PHE A 471 15.10 -1.79 13.33
CA PHE A 471 15.81 -2.53 14.39
C PHE A 471 16.84 -1.67 15.17
N TYR A 472 17.19 -0.50 14.66
CA TYR A 472 18.18 0.43 15.23
C TYR A 472 17.58 1.73 15.76
N GLY A 473 16.29 2.01 15.53
CA GLY A 473 15.65 3.24 16.05
C GLY A 473 14.20 3.43 15.65
N PRO A 474 13.47 4.30 16.38
CA PRO A 474 12.10 4.67 16.07
C PRO A 474 12.05 5.50 14.78
N LYS A 475 10.89 5.49 14.11
CA LYS A 475 10.71 6.21 12.86
C LYS A 475 9.40 6.97 12.76
N LEU A 476 9.43 8.08 12.04
CA LEU A 476 8.26 8.70 11.43
C LEU A 476 8.07 8.12 10.03
N GLU A 477 6.84 7.76 9.72
CA GLU A 477 6.43 7.35 8.38
C GLU A 477 5.49 8.40 7.80
N PHE A 478 5.86 8.94 6.63
CA PHE A 478 5.03 9.88 5.91
C PHE A 478 4.27 9.11 4.83
N VAL A 479 2.96 8.98 5.05
CA VAL A 479 2.09 8.14 4.25
C VAL A 479 1.29 9.02 3.30
N LEU A 480 1.47 8.78 2.01
CA LEU A 480 0.63 9.33 0.95
C LEU A 480 -0.56 8.40 0.73
N THR A 481 -1.75 8.99 0.58
CA THR A 481 -2.94 8.26 0.17
C THR A 481 -3.20 8.57 -1.29
N ASP A 482 -3.23 7.54 -2.13
CA ASP A 482 -3.48 7.74 -3.56
C ASP A 482 -4.95 8.08 -3.84
N ALA A 483 -5.24 8.51 -5.07
CA ALA A 483 -6.58 8.93 -5.50
C ALA A 483 -7.69 7.88 -5.33
N ILE A 484 -7.34 6.65 -4.97
CA ILE A 484 -8.27 5.54 -4.71
C ILE A 484 -8.26 5.07 -3.26
N GLY A 485 -7.63 5.85 -2.37
CA GLY A 485 -7.63 5.61 -0.92
C GLY A 485 -6.68 4.52 -0.44
N ARG A 486 -5.65 4.15 -1.22
CA ARG A 486 -4.58 3.26 -0.76
C ARG A 486 -3.46 4.06 -0.10
N ASP A 487 -2.94 3.53 0.98
CA ASP A 487 -1.84 4.12 1.73
C ASP A 487 -0.49 3.62 1.20
N TRP A 488 0.42 4.56 0.97
CA TRP A 488 1.79 4.30 0.55
C TRP A 488 2.76 4.99 1.49
N GLN A 489 3.55 4.22 2.20
CA GLN A 489 4.69 4.76 2.94
C GLN A 489 5.76 5.20 1.93
N CYS A 490 6.06 6.50 1.92
CA CYS A 490 7.08 7.13 1.09
C CYS A 490 8.19 7.73 1.94
N GLY A 491 7.93 8.88 2.55
CA GLY A 491 8.89 9.54 3.40
C GLY A 491 9.13 8.81 4.71
N THR A 492 10.37 8.86 5.19
CA THR A 492 10.77 8.32 6.50
C THR A 492 11.76 9.26 7.17
N HIS A 493 11.67 9.33 8.52
CA HIS A 493 12.66 10.00 9.35
C HIS A 493 12.89 9.18 10.61
N GLN A 494 14.16 8.83 10.90
CA GLN A 494 14.48 7.87 11.96
C GLN A 494 15.62 8.42 12.82
N VAL A 495 15.54 8.20 14.13
CA VAL A 495 16.60 8.59 15.08
C VAL A 495 17.36 7.35 15.49
N ASP A 496 18.67 7.35 15.26
CA ASP A 496 19.57 6.21 15.48
C ASP A 496 20.77 6.59 16.35
N PHE A 497 20.82 5.99 17.53
CA PHE A 497 21.98 6.03 18.43
C PHE A 497 22.85 4.77 18.30
N VAL A 498 22.40 3.74 17.60
CA VAL A 498 22.99 2.40 17.59
C VAL A 498 24.10 2.26 16.55
N LEU A 499 23.82 2.62 15.28
CA LEU A 499 24.80 2.48 14.20
C LEU A 499 26.07 3.31 14.42
N PRO A 500 25.98 4.59 14.87
CA PRO A 500 27.19 5.34 15.20
C PRO A 500 28.07 4.68 16.26
N GLU A 501 27.48 4.04 17.26
CA GLU A 501 28.21 3.29 18.28
C GLU A 501 28.84 2.02 17.71
N ARG A 502 28.06 1.20 17.00
CA ARG A 502 28.51 -0.08 16.41
C ARG A 502 29.63 0.08 15.41
N LEU A 503 29.64 1.17 14.66
CA LEU A 503 30.63 1.47 13.62
C LEU A 503 31.69 2.48 14.06
N ASP A 504 31.79 2.74 15.36
CA ASP A 504 32.79 3.59 16.01
C ASP A 504 32.87 5.03 15.46
N ALA A 505 31.71 5.60 15.06
CA ALA A 505 31.65 7.00 14.65
C ALA A 505 31.89 7.93 15.84
N SER A 506 32.73 8.97 15.67
CA SER A 506 33.01 9.92 16.74
C SER A 506 33.37 11.31 16.23
N TYR A 507 33.10 12.32 17.06
CA TYR A 507 33.56 13.70 16.85
C TYR A 507 34.19 14.25 18.13
N ILE A 508 34.97 15.31 18.01
CA ILE A 508 35.57 16.03 19.15
C ILE A 508 34.59 17.12 19.59
N GLY A 509 34.15 17.04 20.85
CA GLY A 509 33.31 18.04 21.48
C GLY A 509 34.02 19.33 21.84
N GLU A 510 33.28 20.31 22.37
CA GLU A 510 33.85 21.57 22.90
C GLU A 510 34.79 21.34 24.09
N ASP A 511 34.56 20.26 24.83
CA ASP A 511 35.38 19.81 25.94
C ASP A 511 36.69 19.12 25.53
N GLY A 512 36.93 19.00 24.23
CA GLY A 512 38.09 18.30 23.68
C GLY A 512 38.03 16.78 23.74
N ASN A 513 36.95 16.20 24.24
CA ASN A 513 36.77 14.74 24.33
C ASN A 513 36.06 14.18 23.09
N LYS A 514 36.17 12.85 22.92
CA LYS A 514 35.41 12.13 21.89
C LYS A 514 33.97 11.93 22.33
N HIS A 515 33.03 12.27 21.44
CA HIS A 515 31.61 12.03 21.60
C HIS A 515 31.04 11.22 20.45
N ARG A 516 29.93 10.53 20.67
CA ARG A 516 29.17 9.81 19.64
C ARG A 516 28.17 10.77 18.99
N PRO A 517 28.11 10.88 17.66
CA PRO A 517 27.03 11.59 17.01
C PRO A 517 25.74 10.78 17.09
N VAL A 518 24.59 11.45 16.97
CA VAL A 518 23.32 10.84 16.60
C VAL A 518 23.24 10.81 15.09
N MET A 519 22.68 9.76 14.52
CA MET A 519 22.43 9.64 13.09
C MET A 519 20.94 9.72 12.82
N LEU A 520 20.53 10.68 11.99
CA LEU A 520 19.15 10.77 11.53
C LEU A 520 19.10 10.23 10.10
N HIS A 521 18.31 9.19 9.88
CA HIS A 521 18.06 8.65 8.56
C HIS A 521 16.85 9.33 7.95
N ARG A 522 16.90 9.70 6.68
CA ARG A 522 15.75 10.28 6.01
C ARG A 522 15.68 9.87 4.54
N ALA A 523 14.47 9.63 4.06
CA ALA A 523 14.14 9.53 2.66
C ALA A 523 12.82 10.29 2.42
N CYS A 524 12.73 11.10 1.39
CA CYS A 524 11.54 11.87 1.07
C CYS A 524 10.61 11.10 0.13
N LEU A 525 11.15 10.57 -0.96
CA LEU A 525 10.41 9.74 -1.92
C LEU A 525 10.31 8.28 -1.47
N GLY A 526 11.28 7.82 -0.68
CA GLY A 526 11.49 6.42 -0.32
C GLY A 526 12.27 5.68 -1.39
N SER A 527 11.63 5.28 -2.50
CA SER A 527 12.32 4.87 -3.72
C SER A 527 11.75 5.58 -4.94
N PHE A 528 12.58 5.85 -5.94
CA PHE A 528 12.15 6.45 -7.20
C PHE A 528 11.11 5.61 -7.90
N GLU A 529 11.29 4.30 -7.95
CA GLU A 529 10.39 3.35 -8.59
C GLU A 529 8.98 3.45 -7.99
N ARG A 530 8.86 3.31 -6.66
CA ARG A 530 7.59 3.40 -5.96
C ARG A 530 6.95 4.77 -6.13
N PHE A 531 7.72 5.83 -5.96
CA PHE A 531 7.20 7.18 -6.00
C PHE A 531 6.72 7.57 -7.40
N ILE A 532 7.45 7.19 -8.47
CA ILE A 532 7.02 7.36 -9.86
C ILE A 532 5.72 6.58 -10.11
N GLY A 533 5.61 5.34 -9.59
CA GLY A 533 4.37 4.58 -9.66
C GLY A 533 3.18 5.32 -9.03
N ILE A 534 3.38 5.89 -7.83
CA ILE A 534 2.36 6.69 -7.13
C ILE A 534 2.02 7.95 -7.93
N LEU A 535 3.00 8.68 -8.47
CA LEU A 535 2.77 9.86 -9.31
C LEU A 535 1.94 9.53 -10.55
N ILE A 536 2.26 8.43 -11.23
CA ILE A 536 1.50 7.98 -12.40
C ILE A 536 0.04 7.71 -12.04
N GLU A 537 -0.22 7.03 -10.92
CA GLU A 537 -1.58 6.72 -10.48
C GLU A 537 -2.33 7.95 -9.96
N GLU A 538 -1.69 8.81 -9.17
CA GLU A 538 -2.28 10.04 -8.64
C GLU A 538 -2.74 10.95 -9.78
N HIS A 539 -1.85 11.23 -10.71
CA HIS A 539 -2.15 12.07 -11.86
C HIS A 539 -2.90 11.35 -13.00
N ALA A 540 -3.22 10.05 -12.87
CA ALA A 540 -3.80 9.24 -13.95
C ALA A 540 -3.01 9.34 -15.27
N GLY A 541 -1.67 9.42 -15.17
CA GLY A 541 -0.74 9.62 -16.27
C GLY A 541 -0.64 11.06 -16.79
N ARG A 542 -1.44 12.01 -16.26
CA ARG A 542 -1.43 13.42 -16.65
C ARG A 542 -0.42 14.19 -15.80
N LEU A 543 0.83 13.83 -15.90
CA LEU A 543 1.91 14.45 -15.13
C LEU A 543 1.97 15.96 -15.33
N PRO A 544 2.46 16.74 -14.33
CA PRO A 544 2.81 18.14 -14.52
C PRO A 544 3.71 18.32 -15.72
N LEU A 545 3.56 19.43 -16.46
CA LEU A 545 4.24 19.61 -17.75
C LEU A 545 5.75 19.46 -17.61
N TRP A 546 6.35 20.03 -16.54
CA TRP A 546 7.78 19.95 -16.31
C TRP A 546 8.31 18.53 -16.16
N LEU A 547 7.48 17.58 -15.65
CA LEU A 547 7.84 16.18 -15.43
C LEU A 547 7.45 15.26 -16.59
N ALA A 548 6.55 15.70 -17.48
CA ALA A 548 6.08 14.89 -18.60
C ALA A 548 7.21 14.53 -19.58
N PRO A 549 7.42 13.26 -19.95
CA PRO A 549 8.54 12.85 -20.81
C PRO A 549 8.44 13.45 -22.22
N ARG A 550 7.25 13.47 -22.78
CA ARG A 550 6.89 14.17 -24.02
C ARG A 550 5.92 15.29 -23.65
N GLN A 551 6.41 16.53 -23.64
CA GLN A 551 5.61 17.67 -23.19
C GLN A 551 4.66 18.16 -24.28
N VAL A 552 5.18 18.17 -25.53
CA VAL A 552 4.46 18.70 -26.68
C VAL A 552 4.66 17.80 -27.90
N VAL A 553 3.58 17.53 -28.62
CA VAL A 553 3.66 16.97 -29.98
C VAL A 553 3.07 17.95 -30.96
N VAL A 554 3.83 18.27 -32.02
CA VAL A 554 3.38 19.10 -33.15
C VAL A 554 3.07 18.20 -34.32
N ALA A 555 1.80 18.12 -34.72
CA ALA A 555 1.30 17.23 -35.74
C ALA A 555 0.86 17.99 -36.99
N SER A 556 1.38 17.60 -38.16
CA SER A 556 0.88 18.11 -39.44
C SER A 556 -0.48 17.52 -39.82
N ILE A 557 -1.34 18.34 -40.40
CA ILE A 557 -2.62 17.92 -41.01
C ILE A 557 -2.38 17.48 -42.46
N VAL A 558 -1.47 18.19 -43.15
CA VAL A 558 -1.04 17.92 -44.54
C VAL A 558 0.48 18.03 -44.62
N SER A 559 1.11 17.32 -45.55
CA SER A 559 2.57 17.32 -45.71
C SER A 559 3.19 18.68 -46.03
N ASP A 560 2.44 19.56 -46.70
CA ASP A 560 2.93 20.92 -47.03
C ASP A 560 3.14 21.77 -45.77
N ALA A 561 2.64 21.36 -44.62
CA ALA A 561 2.85 22.00 -43.32
C ALA A 561 4.09 21.47 -42.57
N ASP A 562 4.76 20.41 -43.03
CA ASP A 562 5.82 19.71 -42.29
C ASP A 562 7.02 20.61 -41.98
N GLU A 563 7.37 21.54 -42.87
CA GLU A 563 8.47 22.50 -42.65
C GLU A 563 8.18 23.36 -41.41
N PHE A 564 6.96 23.90 -41.31
CA PHE A 564 6.57 24.74 -40.16
C PHE A 564 6.42 23.91 -38.87
N VAL A 565 6.02 22.63 -38.96
CA VAL A 565 6.03 21.69 -37.83
C VAL A 565 7.45 21.57 -37.27
N HIS A 566 8.45 21.36 -38.13
CA HIS A 566 9.84 21.23 -37.71
C HIS A 566 10.39 22.54 -37.15
N GLU A 567 10.01 23.72 -37.74
CA GLU A 567 10.34 25.03 -37.19
C GLU A 567 9.78 25.20 -35.77
N ALA A 568 8.51 24.89 -35.55
CA ALA A 568 7.85 24.98 -34.24
C ALA A 568 8.51 24.07 -33.19
N VAL A 569 8.82 22.83 -33.57
CA VAL A 569 9.55 21.90 -32.69
C VAL A 569 10.95 22.44 -32.36
N ALA A 570 11.67 22.98 -33.31
CA ALA A 570 12.99 23.55 -33.08
C ALA A 570 12.93 24.77 -32.13
N ALA A 571 11.93 25.64 -32.29
CA ALA A 571 11.71 26.79 -31.42
C ALA A 571 11.39 26.37 -29.97
N LEU A 572 10.54 25.35 -29.77
CA LEU A 572 10.22 24.79 -28.46
C LEU A 572 11.45 24.14 -27.81
N ARG A 573 12.19 23.33 -28.56
CA ARG A 573 13.42 22.69 -28.06
C ARG A 573 14.51 23.69 -27.67
N ALA A 574 14.62 24.80 -28.40
CA ALA A 574 15.60 25.86 -28.11
C ALA A 574 15.38 26.50 -26.73
N VAL A 575 14.17 26.44 -26.18
CA VAL A 575 13.85 26.94 -24.83
C VAL A 575 13.76 25.83 -23.78
N GLY A 576 14.15 24.60 -24.11
CA GLY A 576 14.19 23.46 -23.20
C GLY A 576 12.91 22.63 -23.11
N VAL A 577 11.90 22.91 -23.95
CA VAL A 577 10.65 22.11 -24.00
C VAL A 577 10.89 20.81 -24.77
N ARG A 578 10.52 19.66 -24.21
CA ARG A 578 10.58 18.33 -24.85
C ARG A 578 9.44 18.19 -25.87
N ALA A 579 9.73 18.65 -27.11
CA ALA A 579 8.78 18.66 -28.22
C ALA A 579 9.15 17.64 -29.29
N GLU A 580 8.16 17.00 -29.91
CA GLU A 580 8.32 16.05 -31.01
C GLU A 580 7.45 16.43 -32.21
N ALA A 581 7.91 16.08 -33.42
CA ALA A 581 7.14 16.25 -34.64
C ALA A 581 6.42 14.96 -35.00
N ASP A 582 5.15 15.07 -35.39
CA ASP A 582 4.40 13.97 -36.00
C ASP A 582 3.97 14.36 -37.43
N THR A 583 4.85 14.07 -38.39
CA THR A 583 4.65 14.32 -39.82
C THR A 583 4.22 13.04 -40.59
N ARG A 584 3.80 12.00 -39.87
CA ARG A 584 3.31 10.77 -40.51
C ARG A 584 2.09 11.05 -41.38
N ASN A 585 1.98 10.34 -42.50
CA ASN A 585 0.82 10.44 -43.38
C ASN A 585 -0.40 9.71 -42.79
N GLU A 586 -0.94 10.26 -41.68
CA GLU A 586 -2.08 9.76 -40.95
C GLU A 586 -3.10 10.89 -40.69
N LYS A 587 -4.39 10.50 -40.54
CA LYS A 587 -5.43 11.50 -40.22
C LYS A 587 -5.15 12.14 -38.88
N ILE A 588 -5.32 13.47 -38.80
CA ILE A 588 -5.08 14.22 -37.58
C ILE A 588 -5.85 13.68 -36.37
N ASN A 589 -7.07 13.19 -36.52
CA ASN A 589 -7.84 12.59 -35.44
C ASN A 589 -7.19 11.29 -34.91
N TYR A 590 -6.52 10.52 -35.76
CA TYR A 590 -5.76 9.33 -35.36
C TYR A 590 -4.52 9.77 -34.53
N LYS A 591 -3.73 10.69 -35.04
CA LYS A 591 -2.56 11.26 -34.33
C LYS A 591 -2.95 11.81 -32.94
N VAL A 592 -4.01 12.63 -32.90
CA VAL A 592 -4.50 13.19 -31.64
C VAL A 592 -4.94 12.10 -30.66
N ARG A 593 -5.62 11.04 -31.12
CA ARG A 593 -6.03 9.91 -30.28
C ARG A 593 -4.82 9.15 -29.72
N GLU A 594 -3.86 8.83 -30.56
CA GLU A 594 -2.63 8.10 -30.20
C GLU A 594 -1.84 8.86 -29.12
N HIS A 595 -1.57 10.15 -29.35
CA HIS A 595 -0.86 10.99 -28.39
C HIS A 595 -1.66 11.25 -27.11
N SER A 596 -2.99 11.27 -27.18
CA SER A 596 -3.84 11.36 -25.98
C SER A 596 -3.81 10.08 -25.13
N VAL A 597 -3.75 8.90 -25.75
CA VAL A 597 -3.56 7.61 -25.04
C VAL A 597 -2.20 7.59 -24.37
N ALA A 598 -1.16 8.05 -25.06
CA ALA A 598 0.21 8.19 -24.53
C ALA A 598 0.37 9.35 -23.54
N LYS A 599 -0.74 10.01 -23.14
CA LYS A 599 -0.80 11.07 -22.10
C LYS A 599 0.07 12.29 -22.41
N VAL A 600 0.30 12.62 -23.69
CA VAL A 600 1.00 13.85 -24.05
C VAL A 600 0.18 15.07 -23.63
N PRO A 601 0.73 15.97 -22.78
CA PRO A 601 -0.02 17.09 -22.20
C PRO A 601 -0.53 18.10 -23.22
N VAL A 602 0.28 18.39 -24.26
CA VAL A 602 -0.03 19.40 -25.28
C VAL A 602 0.14 18.81 -26.67
N ILE A 603 -0.93 18.87 -27.45
CA ILE A 603 -0.94 18.46 -28.86
C ILE A 603 -1.24 19.70 -29.72
N LEU A 604 -0.35 20.00 -30.65
CA LEU A 604 -0.43 21.13 -31.57
C LEU A 604 -0.73 20.60 -32.98
N ALA A 605 -1.79 21.07 -33.60
CA ALA A 605 -2.13 20.73 -34.97
C ALA A 605 -1.80 21.89 -35.91
N VAL A 606 -1.22 21.57 -37.08
CA VAL A 606 -0.78 22.52 -38.06
C VAL A 606 -1.31 22.16 -39.45
N GLY A 607 -2.11 23.04 -40.03
CA GLY A 607 -2.54 23.01 -41.42
C GLY A 607 -2.04 24.25 -42.16
N MET A 608 -2.44 24.42 -43.42
CA MET A 608 -1.96 25.54 -44.26
C MET A 608 -2.38 26.90 -43.73
N LYS A 609 -3.51 27.00 -43.01
CA LYS A 609 -3.92 28.26 -42.37
C LYS A 609 -2.95 28.62 -41.25
N GLU A 610 -2.62 27.67 -40.40
CA GLU A 610 -1.68 27.87 -39.29
C GLU A 610 -0.29 28.23 -39.81
N VAL A 611 0.15 27.65 -40.94
CA VAL A 611 1.40 28.03 -41.63
C VAL A 611 1.36 29.51 -42.05
N ALA A 612 0.27 29.91 -42.74
CA ALA A 612 0.13 31.29 -43.26
C ALA A 612 0.07 32.33 -42.13
N ASP A 613 -0.64 32.04 -41.05
CA ASP A 613 -0.86 32.96 -39.92
C ASP A 613 0.24 32.85 -38.85
N ARG A 614 1.19 31.90 -38.99
CA ARG A 614 2.25 31.55 -37.99
C ARG A 614 1.66 31.25 -36.61
N THR A 615 0.59 30.45 -36.60
CA THR A 615 -0.14 30.03 -35.41
C THR A 615 -0.14 28.50 -35.29
N LEU A 616 -0.57 27.96 -34.14
CA LEU A 616 -0.77 26.56 -33.91
C LEU A 616 -2.13 26.33 -33.22
N SER A 617 -2.84 25.30 -33.62
CA SER A 617 -4.07 24.87 -32.94
C SER A 617 -3.73 23.96 -31.76
N MET A 618 -3.70 24.55 -30.55
CA MET A 618 -3.32 23.88 -29.31
C MET A 618 -4.49 23.16 -28.66
N ARG A 619 -4.28 21.90 -28.32
CA ARG A 619 -5.20 21.09 -27.52
C ARG A 619 -4.50 20.56 -26.28
N ARG A 620 -5.09 20.79 -25.11
CA ARG A 620 -4.64 20.22 -23.84
C ARG A 620 -5.22 18.84 -23.62
N LEU A 621 -4.44 17.95 -23.00
CA LEU A 621 -4.89 16.58 -22.64
C LEU A 621 -6.16 16.65 -21.77
N GLY A 622 -7.18 15.91 -22.18
CA GLY A 622 -8.49 15.87 -21.49
C GLY A 622 -9.47 16.98 -21.95
N SER A 623 -9.02 17.99 -22.73
CA SER A 623 -9.90 18.98 -23.33
C SER A 623 -10.44 18.53 -24.68
N LYS A 624 -11.70 18.84 -24.97
CA LYS A 624 -12.29 18.70 -26.32
C LYS A 624 -12.09 19.95 -27.17
N ASN A 625 -11.76 21.06 -26.54
CA ASN A 625 -11.61 22.35 -27.21
C ASN A 625 -10.14 22.55 -27.62
N SER A 626 -9.94 23.25 -28.73
CA SER A 626 -8.65 23.73 -29.17
C SER A 626 -8.64 25.27 -29.19
N GLU A 627 -7.45 25.83 -28.99
CA GLU A 627 -7.18 27.26 -29.01
C GLU A 627 -6.12 27.53 -30.07
N VAL A 628 -6.29 28.61 -30.84
CA VAL A 628 -5.28 29.06 -31.83
C VAL A 628 -4.36 30.08 -31.19
N VAL A 629 -3.07 29.77 -31.15
CA VAL A 629 -2.04 30.60 -30.47
C VAL A 629 -0.89 30.86 -31.41
N ALA A 630 -0.37 32.09 -31.39
CA ALA A 630 0.81 32.46 -32.15
C ALA A 630 2.08 31.73 -31.65
N LEU A 631 2.96 31.30 -32.55
CA LEU A 631 4.14 30.49 -32.22
C LEU A 631 4.97 31.10 -31.08
N ASP A 632 5.31 32.39 -31.16
CA ASP A 632 6.16 33.04 -30.16
C ASP A 632 5.52 33.12 -28.77
N GLN A 633 4.19 33.38 -28.73
CA GLN A 633 3.42 33.36 -27.46
C GLN A 633 3.37 31.98 -26.85
N LEU A 634 3.15 30.97 -27.70
CA LEU A 634 3.10 29.58 -27.26
C LEU A 634 4.44 29.10 -26.68
N VAL A 635 5.56 29.43 -27.36
CA VAL A 635 6.92 29.08 -26.91
C VAL A 635 7.20 29.71 -25.54
N ALA A 636 6.86 31.00 -25.34
CA ALA A 636 7.05 31.68 -24.08
C ALA A 636 6.19 31.08 -22.94
N ALA A 637 4.92 30.77 -23.21
CA ALA A 637 4.02 30.19 -22.24
C ALA A 637 4.47 28.78 -21.82
N LEU A 638 4.78 27.91 -22.79
CA LEU A 638 5.21 26.56 -22.52
C LEU A 638 6.58 26.46 -21.84
N LYS A 639 7.50 27.40 -22.12
CA LYS A 639 8.75 27.51 -21.36
C LYS A 639 8.48 27.71 -19.88
N THR A 640 7.63 28.66 -19.53
CA THR A 640 7.29 28.94 -18.12
C THR A 640 6.61 27.72 -17.46
N GLU A 641 5.64 27.14 -18.14
CA GLU A 641 4.89 25.99 -17.60
C GLU A 641 5.74 24.72 -17.47
N SER A 642 6.75 24.54 -18.32
CA SER A 642 7.67 23.39 -18.25
C SER A 642 8.85 23.61 -17.29
N THR A 643 8.96 24.79 -16.65
CA THR A 643 9.98 25.04 -15.64
C THR A 643 9.62 24.30 -14.33
N PRO A 644 10.55 23.52 -13.73
CA PRO A 644 10.33 22.90 -12.43
C PRO A 644 9.99 23.92 -11.33
N PRO A 645 9.13 23.57 -10.34
CA PRO A 645 8.66 24.51 -9.31
C PRO A 645 9.76 25.18 -8.48
N ASP A 646 10.87 24.48 -8.28
CA ASP A 646 12.02 24.97 -7.51
C ASP A 646 12.86 26.00 -8.26
N LEU A 647 12.59 26.24 -9.56
CA LEU A 647 13.26 27.20 -10.42
C LEU A 647 12.36 28.39 -10.79
N LEU A 648 11.10 28.40 -10.36
CA LEU A 648 10.17 29.52 -10.47
C LEU A 648 10.34 30.49 -9.29
#